data_71f72a523f01b67d7855a0def0ac1c45
#
_entry.id   71f72a523f01b67d7855a0def0ac1c45
#
_cell.length_a   1.000
_cell.length_b   1.000
_cell.length_c   1.000
_cell.angle_alpha   90.00
_cell.angle_beta   90.00
_cell.angle_gamma   90.00
#
_symmetry.space_group_name_H-M   'P 1'
#
loop_
_entity.id
_entity.type
_entity.pdbx_description
1 polymer ?
#
loop_
_entity_poly.entity_id
_entity_poly.type
_entity_poly.pdbx_seq_one_letter_code
_entity_poly.pdbx_strand_id
1 'polypeptide(L)'
;MIVCVAEKPSVGRDIARILGADRAFDGYMEGNGYQVTWTFGHLCTLLEPHDYNTQWRGWNMGSLPMIPPRFGIKVMDNQGVQKQFDTIRRLMQSADMIVNCGDAGQEGELIQRWVMQKAGVRCPVKRLWINSLTEEAIKEGFTALKDQSEYQHLYEAGLMRAIGDWLLGMNCTRAYTLKYQNNQSTAAPVSFVKGQTQSAKPQPWSIGRVQTPTLALIVNRNRDINHFVPKTYWELQTVYRGTTFKAIVRKSDEELLAQIEQVKSKEEQKKGKAAEPKPLPTLQDLQTTNIGIEPIEGREAGEILLDNIKEQAFVVTSVEKKKGTEGAPRLFDLTSLQVECNKKYSYSADKTLSLIQSLYEKHVTTYPRVDTTYLPDDQYAKVPGIFKGIEPFFPQISHLRELMREKGQKTGKPQALPKSKKVFDNSKVTDHHAIIPTGQPPKALSEEEKKVYNLVALRFIAAFYPDCEVSTTTVVGEVTKKNSDEVVSFKTSGRQILNQGWREVFDAARWSTDNVAVVQSKESQALMADDEDATAEEKGNEESVLPDFKKGESGEHTPSLVERQTTPPKPYTEATLLRAMETAGKFVDDDELRDVLKENGIGRPSTRAEIIKKLFQRQYIYQKGKSLYPTPNGERLISLIQSPLLKSAELTGQWEKKLREIERGELDAAAFLSELKQMTEDVVREVKLSKAGMVCPICRQGYILKGKAAYGCSRWREGCTYREAF
;
A
#
# COMPACT_ATOMS: atom_id res chain seq x y z
N MET A 1 19.24 25.60 30.92
CA MET A 1 17.97 24.89 30.78
C MET A 1 17.94 24.18 29.43
N ILE A 2 17.63 22.88 29.40
CA ILE A 2 17.51 22.11 28.17
C ILE A 2 16.06 22.10 27.76
N VAL A 3 15.75 22.49 26.51
CA VAL A 3 14.37 22.49 25.98
C VAL A 3 14.19 21.30 25.03
N CYS A 4 13.28 20.39 25.37
CA CYS A 4 12.88 19.27 24.52
C CYS A 4 11.60 19.63 23.80
N VAL A 5 11.51 19.37 22.48
CA VAL A 5 10.32 19.65 21.67
C VAL A 5 9.85 18.40 20.99
N ALA A 6 8.72 17.85 21.45
CA ALA A 6 8.07 16.68 20.87
C ALA A 6 7.05 17.07 19.76
N GLU A 7 6.68 16.13 18.92
CA GLU A 7 5.70 16.40 17.85
C GLU A 7 4.24 16.43 18.36
N LYS A 8 3.97 15.77 19.52
CA LYS A 8 2.64 15.64 20.09
C LYS A 8 2.64 15.81 21.59
N PRO A 9 1.53 16.29 22.18
CA PRO A 9 1.43 16.48 23.64
C PRO A 9 1.60 15.18 24.44
N SER A 10 1.13 14.03 23.96
CA SER A 10 1.30 12.73 24.61
C SER A 10 2.77 12.37 24.73
N VAL A 11 3.50 12.43 23.61
CA VAL A 11 4.95 12.14 23.55
C VAL A 11 5.75 13.10 24.45
N GLY A 12 5.40 14.39 24.42
CA GLY A 12 6.04 15.38 25.29
C GLY A 12 5.89 15.07 26.77
N ARG A 13 4.69 14.65 27.21
CA ARG A 13 4.45 14.27 28.61
C ARG A 13 5.21 13.00 29.02
N ASP A 14 5.32 12.01 28.11
CA ASP A 14 6.10 10.81 28.38
C ASP A 14 7.58 11.11 28.55
N ILE A 15 8.14 11.92 27.65
CA ILE A 15 9.53 12.39 27.76
C ILE A 15 9.72 13.18 29.06
N ALA A 16 8.80 14.10 29.38
CA ALA A 16 8.86 14.89 30.60
C ALA A 16 8.88 14.02 31.87
N ARG A 17 7.97 13.06 31.96
CA ARG A 17 7.90 12.10 33.07
C ARG A 17 9.22 11.33 33.24
N ILE A 18 9.81 10.86 32.15
CA ILE A 18 11.05 10.08 32.18
C ILE A 18 12.26 10.92 32.56
N LEU A 19 12.27 12.19 32.15
CA LEU A 19 13.35 13.15 32.51
C LEU A 19 13.16 13.77 33.89
N GLY A 20 12.05 13.51 34.59
CA GLY A 20 11.75 14.12 35.88
C GLY A 20 11.29 15.59 35.79
N ALA A 21 10.67 15.96 34.66
CA ALA A 21 10.08 17.28 34.47
C ALA A 21 8.58 17.23 34.86
N ASP A 22 8.28 17.27 36.17
CA ASP A 22 6.97 16.93 36.72
C ASP A 22 6.03 18.13 36.89
N ARG A 23 6.53 19.36 36.84
CA ARG A 23 5.71 20.57 37.00
C ARG A 23 5.03 20.92 35.68
N ALA A 24 3.70 20.89 35.66
CA ALA A 24 2.91 21.22 34.48
C ALA A 24 2.65 22.73 34.38
N PHE A 25 2.87 23.25 33.19
CA PHE A 25 2.55 24.61 32.78
C PHE A 25 1.68 24.61 31.52
N ASP A 26 1.20 25.76 31.10
CA ASP A 26 0.42 25.89 29.88
C ASP A 26 1.34 25.71 28.64
N GLY A 27 1.18 24.58 27.97
CA GLY A 27 1.94 24.21 26.78
C GLY A 27 3.31 23.56 27.03
N TYR A 28 3.73 23.29 28.27
CA TYR A 28 4.98 22.58 28.56
C TYR A 28 5.01 21.99 29.98
N MET A 29 6.01 21.17 30.24
CA MET A 29 6.33 20.62 31.55
C MET A 29 7.78 21.01 31.93
N GLU A 30 8.09 21.18 33.23
CA GLU A 30 9.41 21.61 33.69
C GLU A 30 9.84 20.83 34.94
N GLY A 31 11.11 20.52 35.04
CA GLY A 31 11.77 19.90 36.18
C GLY A 31 13.12 19.33 35.80
N ASN A 32 13.93 19.03 36.81
CA ASN A 32 15.24 18.38 36.67
C ASN A 32 16.16 18.99 35.59
N GLY A 33 16.12 20.30 35.38
CA GLY A 33 16.94 21.00 34.35
C GLY A 33 16.37 20.96 32.95
N TYR A 34 15.18 20.38 32.75
CA TYR A 34 14.50 20.26 31.46
C TYR A 34 13.20 21.06 31.42
N GLN A 35 12.91 21.61 30.23
CA GLN A 35 11.60 22.10 29.83
C GLN A 35 11.14 21.28 28.61
N VAL A 36 10.05 20.54 28.74
CA VAL A 36 9.55 19.68 27.68
C VAL A 36 8.26 20.27 27.14
N THR A 37 8.29 20.68 25.89
CA THR A 37 7.16 21.23 25.15
C THR A 37 6.83 20.34 23.94
N TRP A 38 5.78 20.71 23.20
CA TRP A 38 5.30 19.91 22.06
C TRP A 38 4.63 20.76 21.01
N THR A 39 4.57 20.23 19.79
CA THR A 39 3.74 20.72 18.72
C THR A 39 2.42 19.95 18.64
N PHE A 40 1.53 20.30 17.71
CA PHE A 40 0.29 19.59 17.40
C PHE A 40 0.37 18.98 15.97
N GLY A 41 1.51 18.42 15.60
CA GLY A 41 1.92 18.23 14.24
C GLY A 41 2.45 19.56 13.67
N HIS A 42 2.09 19.90 12.43
CA HIS A 42 2.52 21.16 11.83
C HIS A 42 1.94 22.39 12.58
N LEU A 43 2.84 23.23 13.13
CA LEU A 43 2.51 24.59 13.57
C LEU A 43 2.84 25.64 12.50
N CYS A 44 3.78 25.29 11.61
CA CYS A 44 4.20 26.16 10.51
C CYS A 44 3.79 25.54 9.17
N THR A 45 3.58 26.42 8.19
CA THR A 45 3.29 26.06 6.80
C THR A 45 4.08 26.96 5.86
N LEU A 46 4.23 26.56 4.60
CA LEU A 46 4.73 27.47 3.57
C LEU A 46 3.79 28.68 3.43
N LEU A 47 4.36 29.80 3.06
CA LEU A 47 3.61 31.02 2.77
C LEU A 47 2.58 30.77 1.67
N GLU A 48 1.43 31.41 1.77
CA GLU A 48 0.40 31.40 0.73
C GLU A 48 0.84 32.26 -0.46
N PRO A 49 0.28 32.05 -1.67
CA PRO A 49 0.66 32.84 -2.84
C PRO A 49 0.60 34.36 -2.60
N HIS A 50 -0.42 34.84 -1.90
CA HIS A 50 -0.58 36.27 -1.62
C HIS A 50 0.38 36.85 -0.58
N ASP A 51 1.05 36.00 0.20
CA ASP A 51 2.10 36.43 1.12
C ASP A 51 3.39 36.80 0.36
N TYR A 52 3.60 36.23 -0.84
CA TYR A 52 4.74 36.54 -1.71
C TYR A 52 4.45 37.73 -2.63
N ASN A 53 3.25 37.75 -3.21
CA ASN A 53 2.81 38.79 -4.12
C ASN A 53 1.29 39.01 -3.99
N THR A 54 0.88 40.22 -3.63
CA THR A 54 -0.55 40.56 -3.42
C THR A 54 -1.39 40.35 -4.66
N GLN A 55 -0.82 40.43 -5.88
CA GLN A 55 -1.50 40.11 -7.13
C GLN A 55 -1.89 38.65 -7.25
N TRP A 56 -1.22 37.76 -6.52
CA TRP A 56 -1.54 36.33 -6.49
C TRP A 56 -2.71 35.97 -5.55
N ARG A 57 -3.31 36.97 -4.86
CA ARG A 57 -4.53 36.78 -4.07
C ARG A 57 -5.71 36.39 -4.97
N GLY A 58 -5.90 37.11 -6.04
CA GLY A 58 -6.91 36.79 -7.05
C GLY A 58 -6.47 35.66 -7.97
N TRP A 59 -7.45 34.87 -8.37
CA TRP A 59 -7.19 33.80 -9.35
C TRP A 59 -7.26 34.39 -10.76
N ASN A 60 -6.11 34.49 -11.41
CA ASN A 60 -5.97 35.01 -12.76
C ASN A 60 -4.98 34.14 -13.55
N MET A 61 -5.34 33.76 -14.76
CA MET A 61 -4.48 32.96 -15.65
C MET A 61 -3.18 33.71 -16.03
N GLY A 62 -3.22 35.05 -16.07
CA GLY A 62 -2.03 35.86 -16.36
C GLY A 62 -0.98 35.82 -15.25
N SER A 63 -1.38 35.57 -14.00
CA SER A 63 -0.46 35.49 -12.84
C SER A 63 0.20 34.13 -12.66
N LEU A 64 -0.14 33.14 -13.50
CA LEU A 64 0.47 31.82 -13.48
C LEU A 64 1.64 31.75 -14.47
N PRO A 65 2.72 30.98 -14.20
CA PRO A 65 2.93 30.25 -12.95
C PRO A 65 3.34 31.17 -11.79
N MET A 66 2.92 30.79 -10.56
CA MET A 66 3.35 31.43 -9.32
C MET A 66 4.59 30.70 -8.81
N ILE A 67 5.76 31.29 -9.00
CA ILE A 67 7.03 30.73 -8.60
C ILE A 67 7.76 31.77 -7.74
N PRO A 68 7.72 31.63 -6.41
CA PRO A 68 8.45 32.55 -5.51
C PRO A 68 9.97 32.45 -5.74
N PRO A 69 10.71 33.57 -5.64
CA PRO A 69 12.17 33.53 -5.72
C PRO A 69 12.79 32.76 -4.54
N ARG A 70 12.18 32.85 -3.37
CA ARG A 70 12.53 32.09 -2.16
C ARG A 70 11.24 31.63 -1.48
N PHE A 71 11.26 30.43 -0.94
CA PHE A 71 10.15 29.91 -0.16
C PHE A 71 10.31 30.30 1.30
N GLY A 72 9.25 30.83 1.89
CA GLY A 72 9.17 31.23 3.28
C GLY A 72 8.12 30.41 4.02
N ILE A 73 8.19 30.47 5.35
CA ILE A 73 7.26 29.80 6.25
C ILE A 73 6.52 30.80 7.15
N LYS A 74 5.31 30.44 7.54
CA LYS A 74 4.52 31.18 8.54
C LYS A 74 3.92 30.23 9.56
N VAL A 75 3.65 30.76 10.76
CA VAL A 75 2.83 30.06 11.73
C VAL A 75 1.38 30.02 11.20
N MET A 76 0.72 28.90 11.35
CA MET A 76 -0.66 28.71 10.89
C MET A 76 -1.60 29.68 11.63
N ASP A 77 -2.57 30.21 10.91
CA ASP A 77 -3.56 31.15 11.44
C ASP A 77 -4.66 30.39 12.21
N ASN A 78 -4.30 29.97 13.43
CA ASN A 78 -5.17 29.32 14.40
C ASN A 78 -4.75 29.74 15.80
N GLN A 79 -5.69 30.23 16.61
CA GLN A 79 -5.40 30.76 17.95
C GLN A 79 -4.66 29.76 18.86
N GLY A 80 -5.06 28.49 18.85
CA GLY A 80 -4.40 27.44 19.64
C GLY A 80 -2.96 27.19 19.18
N VAL A 81 -2.74 27.17 17.85
CA VAL A 81 -1.42 27.02 17.23
C VAL A 81 -0.53 28.22 17.56
N GLN A 82 -1.04 29.43 17.44
CA GLN A 82 -0.29 30.66 17.76
C GLN A 82 0.13 30.67 19.24
N LYS A 83 -0.80 30.38 20.16
CA LYS A 83 -0.50 30.32 21.60
C LYS A 83 0.58 29.30 21.91
N GLN A 84 0.51 28.10 21.35
CA GLN A 84 1.50 27.07 21.57
C GLN A 84 2.85 27.45 20.96
N PHE A 85 2.84 28.01 19.76
CA PHE A 85 4.08 28.50 19.13
C PHE A 85 4.75 29.59 19.95
N ASP A 86 4.00 30.56 20.55
CA ASP A 86 4.52 31.58 21.40
C ASP A 86 5.17 31.00 22.67
N THR A 87 4.55 29.97 23.25
CA THR A 87 5.16 29.22 24.37
C THR A 87 6.46 28.58 23.95
N ILE A 88 6.48 27.84 22.84
CA ILE A 88 7.71 27.20 22.33
C ILE A 88 8.80 28.23 22.04
N ARG A 89 8.47 29.35 21.37
CA ARG A 89 9.42 30.42 21.02
C ARG A 89 10.07 30.99 22.27
N ARG A 90 9.28 31.30 23.30
CA ARG A 90 9.75 31.82 24.57
C ARG A 90 10.74 30.86 25.25
N LEU A 91 10.42 29.57 25.30
CA LEU A 91 11.28 28.53 25.88
C LEU A 91 12.59 28.40 25.10
N MET A 92 12.51 28.30 23.76
CA MET A 92 13.67 28.15 22.89
C MET A 92 14.63 29.34 22.93
N GLN A 93 14.12 30.56 23.08
CA GLN A 93 14.94 31.77 23.16
C GLN A 93 15.79 31.87 24.45
N SER A 94 15.36 31.18 25.51
CA SER A 94 16.07 31.12 26.80
C SER A 94 16.83 29.80 27.01
N ALA A 95 16.85 28.92 26.03
CA ALA A 95 17.46 27.58 26.13
C ALA A 95 18.99 27.65 25.96
N ASP A 96 19.71 26.87 26.77
CA ASP A 96 21.13 26.62 26.56
C ASP A 96 21.37 25.57 25.47
N MET A 97 20.46 24.65 25.34
CA MET A 97 20.43 23.58 24.33
C MET A 97 19.01 23.15 24.05
N ILE A 98 18.74 22.76 22.80
CA ILE A 98 17.45 22.17 22.38
C ILE A 98 17.65 20.71 22.01
N VAL A 99 16.70 19.87 22.39
CA VAL A 99 16.59 18.49 21.91
C VAL A 99 15.35 18.38 21.02
N ASN A 100 15.59 18.14 19.74
CA ASN A 100 14.55 17.83 18.76
C ASN A 100 14.04 16.41 19.00
N CYS A 101 12.83 16.27 19.52
CA CYS A 101 12.15 15.01 19.81
C CYS A 101 10.97 14.76 18.83
N GLY A 102 11.05 15.27 17.61
CA GLY A 102 10.08 14.98 16.55
C GLY A 102 10.09 13.51 16.18
N ASP A 103 9.01 13.03 15.57
CA ASP A 103 8.94 11.65 15.07
C ASP A 103 10.14 11.39 14.13
N ALA A 104 10.68 10.17 14.14
CA ALA A 104 11.82 9.81 13.31
C ALA A 104 11.37 9.69 11.83
N GLY A 105 11.84 10.61 10.99
CA GLY A 105 11.49 10.66 9.57
C GLY A 105 11.50 12.07 9.00
N GLN A 106 11.38 12.17 7.65
CA GLN A 106 11.42 13.46 6.94
C GLN A 106 10.37 14.46 7.42
N GLU A 107 9.14 13.99 7.72
CA GLU A 107 8.03 14.86 8.14
C GLU A 107 8.28 15.44 9.54
N GLY A 108 8.64 14.58 10.51
CA GLY A 108 8.95 15.02 11.87
C GLY A 108 10.16 15.97 11.92
N GLU A 109 11.18 15.71 11.10
CA GLU A 109 12.33 16.60 10.95
C GLU A 109 11.90 17.98 10.38
N LEU A 110 11.08 17.98 9.33
CA LEU A 110 10.58 19.21 8.71
C LEU A 110 9.74 20.05 9.69
N ILE A 111 8.81 19.42 10.40
CA ILE A 111 7.94 20.09 11.39
C ILE A 111 8.78 20.81 12.42
N GLN A 112 9.73 20.12 13.04
CA GLN A 112 10.52 20.67 14.13
C GLN A 112 11.50 21.74 13.64
N ARG A 113 12.15 21.54 12.48
CA ARG A 113 13.05 22.53 11.88
C ARG A 113 12.33 23.83 11.55
N TRP A 114 11.11 23.77 11.00
CA TRP A 114 10.34 24.97 10.71
C TRP A 114 9.96 25.74 11.97
N VAL A 115 9.61 25.03 13.04
CA VAL A 115 9.32 25.66 14.35
C VAL A 115 10.56 26.33 14.91
N MET A 116 11.71 25.66 14.93
CA MET A 116 12.99 26.22 15.41
C MET A 116 13.45 27.41 14.58
N GLN A 117 13.36 27.33 13.25
CA GLN A 117 13.69 28.42 12.34
C GLN A 117 12.80 29.64 12.60
N LYS A 118 11.49 29.42 12.79
CA LYS A 118 10.54 30.53 13.04
C LYS A 118 10.67 31.09 14.43
N ALA A 119 11.07 30.29 15.41
CA ALA A 119 11.38 30.73 16.78
C ALA A 119 12.72 31.51 16.88
N GLY A 120 13.58 31.43 15.86
CA GLY A 120 14.88 32.13 15.83
C GLY A 120 15.91 31.48 16.74
N VAL A 121 15.96 30.14 16.78
CA VAL A 121 16.93 29.38 17.61
C VAL A 121 18.37 29.70 17.26
N ARG A 122 19.23 29.89 18.29
CA ARG A 122 20.66 30.16 18.13
C ARG A 122 21.56 29.24 18.95
N CYS A 123 21.00 28.51 19.91
CA CYS A 123 21.73 27.55 20.75
C CYS A 123 21.97 26.21 20.03
N PRO A 124 22.88 25.36 20.52
CA PRO A 124 23.07 24.01 19.98
C PRO A 124 21.79 23.20 20.00
N VAL A 125 21.60 22.40 18.94
CA VAL A 125 20.43 21.50 18.81
C VAL A 125 20.91 20.07 18.65
N LYS A 126 20.37 19.19 19.48
CA LYS A 126 20.56 17.73 19.40
C LYS A 126 19.29 17.06 18.92
N ARG A 127 19.41 15.86 18.38
CA ARG A 127 18.31 15.04 17.83
C ARG A 127 18.15 13.76 18.64
N LEU A 128 16.95 13.55 19.16
CA LEU A 128 16.50 12.28 19.71
C LEU A 128 15.91 11.44 18.58
N TRP A 129 16.50 10.27 18.29
CA TRP A 129 16.01 9.34 17.27
C TRP A 129 15.59 8.03 17.91
N ILE A 130 14.29 7.80 18.05
CA ILE A 130 13.71 6.60 18.70
C ILE A 130 12.55 6.04 17.90
N ASN A 131 12.40 4.70 17.93
CA ASN A 131 11.35 3.96 17.22
C ASN A 131 10.22 3.49 18.14
N SER A 132 10.32 3.74 19.44
CA SER A 132 9.36 3.33 20.45
C SER A 132 9.31 4.38 21.57
N LEU A 133 8.15 4.49 22.24
CA LEU A 133 7.93 5.38 23.38
C LEU A 133 8.04 4.65 24.73
N THR A 134 8.64 3.45 24.78
CA THR A 134 8.92 2.80 26.05
C THR A 134 9.95 3.59 26.85
N GLU A 135 9.91 3.45 28.18
CA GLU A 135 10.81 4.16 29.06
C GLU A 135 12.28 3.86 28.75
N GLU A 136 12.58 2.57 28.46
CA GLU A 136 13.92 2.14 28.06
C GLU A 136 14.38 2.80 26.78
N ALA A 137 13.55 2.83 25.75
CA ALA A 137 13.90 3.41 24.46
C ALA A 137 14.15 4.93 24.55
N ILE A 138 13.36 5.64 25.36
CA ILE A 138 13.56 7.08 25.59
C ILE A 138 14.87 7.31 26.36
N LYS A 139 15.16 6.56 27.43
CA LYS A 139 16.40 6.68 28.21
C LYS A 139 17.63 6.38 27.34
N GLU A 140 17.61 5.29 26.60
CA GLU A 140 18.67 4.93 25.66
C GLU A 140 18.89 6.04 24.60
N GLY A 141 17.79 6.56 24.03
CA GLY A 141 17.84 7.64 23.06
C GLY A 141 18.47 8.92 23.61
N PHE A 142 18.18 9.30 24.85
CA PHE A 142 18.79 10.44 25.49
C PHE A 142 20.31 10.28 25.81
N THR A 143 20.77 9.04 25.94
CA THR A 143 22.23 8.76 26.06
C THR A 143 22.94 8.79 24.71
N ALA A 144 22.21 8.66 23.60
CA ALA A 144 22.73 8.58 22.24
C ALA A 144 22.29 9.76 21.34
N LEU A 145 22.08 10.94 21.93
CA LEU A 145 21.69 12.13 21.18
C LEU A 145 22.73 12.48 20.11
N LYS A 146 22.29 12.70 18.91
CA LYS A 146 23.11 13.10 17.76
C LYS A 146 23.04 14.59 17.50
N ASP A 147 23.99 15.10 16.75
CA ASP A 147 23.94 16.49 16.31
C ASP A 147 22.85 16.67 15.24
N GLN A 148 22.13 17.78 15.31
CA GLN A 148 21.07 18.09 14.34
C GLN A 148 21.59 18.18 12.90
N SER A 149 22.86 18.56 12.70
CA SER A 149 23.47 18.65 11.36
C SER A 149 23.58 17.31 10.65
N GLU A 150 23.64 16.18 11.38
CA GLU A 150 23.64 14.84 10.78
C GLU A 150 22.36 14.55 10.00
N TYR A 151 21.28 15.28 10.27
CA TYR A 151 19.98 15.15 9.63
C TYR A 151 19.68 16.25 8.59
N GLN A 152 20.72 16.96 8.11
CA GLN A 152 20.54 18.08 7.17
C GLN A 152 19.93 17.63 5.85
N HIS A 153 20.43 16.55 5.25
CA HIS A 153 19.92 16.02 3.99
C HIS A 153 18.49 15.46 4.12
N LEU A 154 18.15 14.87 5.27
CA LEU A 154 16.79 14.44 5.57
C LEU A 154 15.82 15.63 5.60
N TYR A 155 16.22 16.73 6.24
CA TYR A 155 15.44 17.98 6.24
C TYR A 155 15.27 18.54 4.82
N GLU A 156 16.35 18.59 4.03
CA GLU A 156 16.33 19.10 2.66
C GLU A 156 15.38 18.26 1.78
N ALA A 157 15.41 16.96 1.88
CA ALA A 157 14.48 16.08 1.18
C ALA A 157 13.01 16.37 1.57
N GLY A 158 12.72 16.53 2.87
CA GLY A 158 11.40 16.91 3.36
C GLY A 158 10.95 18.29 2.86
N LEU A 159 11.86 19.26 2.85
CA LEU A 159 11.61 20.61 2.35
C LEU A 159 11.32 20.62 0.85
N MET A 160 12.12 19.92 0.05
CA MET A 160 11.92 19.83 -1.41
C MET A 160 10.59 19.17 -1.75
N ARG A 161 10.19 18.15 -0.98
CA ARG A 161 8.85 17.54 -1.10
C ARG A 161 7.74 18.58 -0.87
N ALA A 162 7.82 19.31 0.22
CA ALA A 162 6.80 20.30 0.57
C ALA A 162 6.71 21.43 -0.47
N ILE A 163 7.86 21.93 -0.95
CA ILE A 163 7.91 22.97 -2.00
C ILE A 163 7.37 22.44 -3.33
N GLY A 164 7.75 21.24 -3.73
CA GLY A 164 7.27 20.64 -4.96
C GLY A 164 5.75 20.43 -4.96
N ASP A 165 5.21 19.88 -3.87
CA ASP A 165 3.77 19.69 -3.71
C ASP A 165 3.03 21.05 -3.67
N TRP A 166 3.62 22.12 -3.11
CA TRP A 166 3.09 23.48 -3.16
C TRP A 166 3.08 24.03 -4.60
N LEU A 167 4.23 23.95 -5.31
CA LEU A 167 4.38 24.45 -6.68
C LEU A 167 3.35 23.78 -7.60
N LEU A 168 3.33 22.46 -7.61
CA LEU A 168 2.44 21.69 -8.46
C LEU A 168 0.96 21.91 -8.05
N GLY A 169 0.66 21.78 -6.79
CA GLY A 169 -0.69 21.86 -6.26
C GLY A 169 -1.33 23.22 -6.50
N MET A 170 -0.63 24.31 -6.15
CA MET A 170 -1.16 25.67 -6.30
C MET A 170 -1.32 26.08 -7.77
N ASN A 171 -0.31 25.83 -8.59
CA ASN A 171 -0.32 26.25 -9.97
C ASN A 171 -1.28 25.42 -10.83
N CYS A 172 -1.21 24.08 -10.74
CA CYS A 172 -2.09 23.23 -11.54
C CYS A 172 -3.56 23.37 -11.11
N THR A 173 -3.83 23.40 -9.81
CA THR A 173 -5.21 23.59 -9.31
C THR A 173 -5.81 24.88 -9.84
N ARG A 174 -5.08 26.00 -9.79
CA ARG A 174 -5.57 27.29 -10.32
C ARG A 174 -5.71 27.28 -11.83
N ALA A 175 -4.69 26.77 -12.56
CA ALA A 175 -4.70 26.74 -14.01
C ALA A 175 -5.90 25.94 -14.56
N TYR A 176 -6.10 24.71 -14.06
CA TYR A 176 -7.22 23.88 -14.50
C TYR A 176 -8.57 24.45 -14.08
N THR A 177 -8.68 24.99 -12.86
CA THR A 177 -9.93 25.61 -12.40
C THR A 177 -10.30 26.83 -13.26
N LEU A 178 -9.37 27.75 -13.49
CA LEU A 178 -9.60 28.95 -14.29
C LEU A 178 -9.97 28.62 -15.73
N LYS A 179 -9.31 27.63 -16.32
CA LYS A 179 -9.54 27.27 -17.72
C LYS A 179 -10.84 26.50 -17.94
N TYR A 180 -11.20 25.59 -17.03
CA TYR A 180 -12.25 24.61 -17.31
C TYR A 180 -13.49 24.75 -16.44
N GLN A 181 -13.46 25.51 -15.35
CA GLN A 181 -14.61 25.72 -14.47
C GLN A 181 -15.46 26.93 -14.89
N ASN A 182 -14.84 28.02 -15.37
CA ASN A 182 -15.54 29.24 -15.75
C ASN A 182 -16.40 29.12 -17.04
N ASN A 183 -16.26 28.01 -17.79
CA ASN A 183 -17.08 27.73 -18.97
C ASN A 183 -18.36 26.93 -18.66
N GLN A 184 -18.76 26.85 -17.40
CA GLN A 184 -20.01 26.19 -16.99
C GLN A 184 -21.12 27.19 -16.65
N SER A 185 -21.83 27.65 -17.65
CA SER A 185 -23.25 27.93 -17.47
C SER A 185 -23.99 26.59 -17.53
N THR A 186 -24.76 26.26 -16.47
CA THR A 186 -25.93 25.35 -16.48
C THR A 186 -25.77 23.84 -16.28
N ALA A 187 -24.84 23.33 -15.48
CA ALA A 187 -25.12 22.04 -14.84
C ALA A 187 -24.81 22.14 -13.36
N ALA A 188 -25.85 22.32 -12.57
CA ALA A 188 -25.76 22.22 -11.10
C ALA A 188 -25.20 20.84 -10.75
N PRO A 189 -24.24 20.75 -9.79
CA PRO A 189 -23.79 19.47 -9.31
C PRO A 189 -24.97 18.74 -8.67
N VAL A 190 -25.37 17.62 -9.25
CA VAL A 190 -26.36 16.75 -8.65
C VAL A 190 -25.71 16.13 -7.42
N SER A 191 -26.14 16.59 -6.25
CA SER A 191 -25.76 15.98 -4.99
C SER A 191 -26.43 14.60 -4.89
N PHE A 192 -25.66 13.54 -4.94
CA PHE A 192 -26.14 12.16 -4.72
C PHE A 192 -26.28 11.78 -3.24
N VAL A 193 -26.28 12.73 -2.33
CA VAL A 193 -26.59 12.48 -0.91
C VAL A 193 -28.06 12.72 -0.69
N LYS A 194 -28.81 11.67 -0.36
CA LYS A 194 -30.23 11.78 0.01
C LYS A 194 -30.43 12.88 1.06
N GLY A 195 -31.13 13.96 0.68
CA GLY A 195 -31.73 14.91 1.61
C GLY A 195 -31.10 16.30 1.72
N GLN A 196 -30.09 16.69 0.91
CA GLN A 196 -29.56 18.06 0.92
C GLN A 196 -29.48 18.67 -0.49
N THR A 197 -30.52 19.35 -0.89
CA THR A 197 -30.50 20.32 -2.01
C THR A 197 -29.88 21.63 -1.50
N GLN A 198 -28.56 21.68 -1.33
CA GLN A 198 -27.86 22.97 -1.22
C GLN A 198 -27.06 23.16 -2.50
N SER A 199 -27.22 24.31 -3.14
CA SER A 199 -26.38 24.77 -4.24
C SER A 199 -24.98 25.01 -3.71
N ALA A 200 -24.16 23.93 -3.67
CA ALA A 200 -22.78 24.00 -3.26
C ALA A 200 -22.02 24.85 -4.29
N LYS A 201 -21.32 25.89 -3.82
CA LYS A 201 -20.39 26.64 -4.67
C LYS A 201 -19.44 25.64 -5.35
N PRO A 202 -19.20 25.78 -6.66
CA PRO A 202 -18.31 24.87 -7.38
C PRO A 202 -16.92 24.87 -6.72
N GLN A 203 -16.47 23.68 -6.31
CA GLN A 203 -15.16 23.53 -5.70
C GLN A 203 -14.05 23.54 -6.79
N PRO A 204 -12.87 24.13 -6.49
CA PRO A 204 -11.76 24.10 -7.42
C PRO A 204 -11.35 22.67 -7.84
N TRP A 205 -10.89 22.51 -9.07
CA TRP A 205 -10.28 21.28 -9.57
C TRP A 205 -8.95 21.04 -8.84
N SER A 206 -8.95 20.17 -7.82
CA SER A 206 -7.76 19.88 -7.04
C SER A 206 -6.86 18.90 -7.79
N ILE A 207 -5.63 19.31 -8.05
CA ILE A 207 -4.60 18.50 -8.70
C ILE A 207 -3.41 18.38 -7.76
N GLY A 208 -2.87 17.17 -7.66
CA GLY A 208 -1.72 16.89 -6.81
C GLY A 208 -1.01 15.60 -7.25
N ARG A 209 0.28 15.53 -6.97
CA ARG A 209 1.19 14.46 -7.37
C ARG A 209 0.71 13.04 -6.97
N VAL A 210 0.10 12.89 -5.81
CA VAL A 210 -0.41 11.60 -5.32
C VAL A 210 -1.91 11.46 -5.59
N GLN A 211 -2.68 12.54 -5.38
CA GLN A 211 -4.14 12.52 -5.50
C GLN A 211 -4.60 12.23 -6.93
N THR A 212 -3.97 12.85 -7.92
CA THR A 212 -4.38 12.72 -9.33
C THR A 212 -4.16 11.31 -9.87
N PRO A 213 -2.98 10.68 -9.75
CA PRO A 213 -2.79 9.30 -10.19
C PRO A 213 -3.67 8.30 -9.40
N THR A 214 -3.93 8.52 -8.12
CA THR A 214 -4.86 7.67 -7.35
C THR A 214 -6.29 7.75 -7.92
N LEU A 215 -6.76 8.95 -8.26
CA LEU A 215 -8.05 9.10 -8.95
C LEU A 215 -8.03 8.44 -10.35
N ALA A 216 -6.92 8.56 -11.07
CA ALA A 216 -6.77 7.95 -12.39
C ALA A 216 -6.87 6.42 -12.35
N LEU A 217 -6.34 5.75 -11.31
CA LEU A 217 -6.52 4.30 -11.12
C LEU A 217 -8.01 3.93 -11.08
N ILE A 218 -8.81 4.64 -10.27
CA ILE A 218 -10.24 4.36 -10.12
C ILE A 218 -11.00 4.64 -11.42
N VAL A 219 -10.71 5.77 -12.08
CA VAL A 219 -11.37 6.16 -13.34
C VAL A 219 -11.04 5.17 -14.45
N ASN A 220 -9.77 4.78 -14.60
CA ASN A 220 -9.34 3.84 -15.63
C ASN A 220 -9.95 2.46 -15.40
N ARG A 221 -9.95 1.95 -14.15
CA ARG A 221 -10.61 0.71 -13.79
C ARG A 221 -12.10 0.72 -14.12
N ASN A 222 -12.80 1.81 -13.84
CA ASN A 222 -14.22 1.96 -14.19
C ASN A 222 -14.43 1.97 -15.71
N ARG A 223 -13.52 2.60 -16.48
CA ARG A 223 -13.56 2.59 -17.95
C ARG A 223 -13.32 1.18 -18.50
N ASP A 224 -12.34 0.45 -17.96
CA ASP A 224 -12.06 -0.95 -18.33
C ASP A 224 -13.29 -1.83 -18.11
N ILE A 225 -13.98 -1.67 -16.99
CA ILE A 225 -15.22 -2.39 -16.67
C ILE A 225 -16.33 -2.03 -17.68
N ASN A 226 -16.53 -0.74 -17.93
CA ASN A 226 -17.64 -0.27 -18.78
C ASN A 226 -17.43 -0.57 -20.28
N HIS A 227 -16.18 -0.71 -20.73
CA HIS A 227 -15.84 -1.04 -22.12
C HIS A 227 -15.47 -2.52 -22.30
N PHE A 228 -15.57 -3.30 -21.24
CA PHE A 228 -15.25 -4.71 -21.32
C PHE A 228 -16.26 -5.46 -22.20
N VAL A 229 -15.72 -6.22 -23.13
CA VAL A 229 -16.52 -7.09 -24.00
C VAL A 229 -16.22 -8.52 -23.59
N PRO A 230 -17.17 -9.25 -23.00
CA PRO A 230 -17.00 -10.65 -22.65
C PRO A 230 -16.66 -11.48 -23.88
N LYS A 231 -15.63 -12.32 -23.78
CA LYS A 231 -15.30 -13.32 -24.78
C LYS A 231 -15.71 -14.70 -24.26
N THR A 232 -16.44 -15.43 -25.05
CA THR A 232 -16.81 -16.83 -24.75
C THR A 232 -15.64 -17.72 -25.11
N TYR A 233 -15.32 -18.66 -24.22
CA TYR A 233 -14.36 -19.75 -24.45
C TYR A 233 -14.87 -21.02 -23.79
N TRP A 234 -14.29 -22.15 -24.15
CA TRP A 234 -14.70 -23.45 -23.62
C TRP A 234 -13.54 -24.11 -22.88
N GLU A 235 -13.86 -24.77 -21.76
CA GLU A 235 -12.94 -25.61 -21.02
C GLU A 235 -13.38 -27.08 -21.17
N LEU A 236 -12.49 -27.92 -21.70
CA LEU A 236 -12.70 -29.36 -21.70
C LEU A 236 -12.34 -29.92 -20.32
N GLN A 237 -13.28 -30.63 -19.72
CA GLN A 237 -13.14 -31.22 -18.40
C GLN A 237 -13.56 -32.70 -18.47
N THR A 238 -13.06 -33.48 -17.51
CA THR A 238 -13.56 -34.86 -17.33
C THR A 238 -13.69 -35.20 -15.86
N VAL A 239 -14.65 -36.05 -15.53
CA VAL A 239 -14.81 -36.59 -14.18
C VAL A 239 -14.33 -38.03 -14.17
N TYR A 240 -13.36 -38.36 -13.34
CA TYR A 240 -12.85 -39.69 -13.09
C TYR A 240 -12.82 -39.97 -11.59
N ARG A 241 -13.44 -41.06 -11.16
CA ARG A 241 -13.59 -41.41 -9.73
C ARG A 241 -14.13 -40.27 -8.87
N GLY A 242 -15.12 -39.54 -9.36
CA GLY A 242 -15.75 -38.42 -8.66
C GLY A 242 -14.89 -37.14 -8.60
N THR A 243 -13.73 -37.12 -9.24
CA THR A 243 -12.80 -35.97 -9.26
C THR A 243 -12.81 -35.32 -10.64
N THR A 244 -12.94 -34.00 -10.68
CA THR A 244 -12.88 -33.22 -11.92
C THR A 244 -11.45 -32.94 -12.32
N PHE A 245 -11.11 -33.30 -13.55
CA PHE A 245 -9.84 -32.99 -14.21
C PHE A 245 -10.07 -32.00 -15.34
N LYS A 246 -9.20 -31.03 -15.50
CA LYS A 246 -9.26 -30.03 -16.57
C LYS A 246 -8.22 -30.34 -17.63
N ALA A 247 -8.60 -30.17 -18.90
CA ALA A 247 -7.65 -30.34 -20.00
C ALA A 247 -6.53 -29.30 -19.91
N ILE A 248 -5.33 -29.71 -20.25
CA ILE A 248 -4.12 -28.91 -20.19
C ILE A 248 -3.36 -28.97 -21.51
N VAL A 249 -2.77 -27.83 -21.89
CA VAL A 249 -1.77 -27.79 -22.94
C VAL A 249 -0.41 -28.06 -22.32
N ARG A 250 0.33 -28.99 -22.92
CA ARG A 250 1.76 -29.12 -22.66
C ARG A 250 2.50 -28.23 -23.67
N LYS A 251 3.23 -27.26 -23.21
CA LYS A 251 4.15 -26.50 -24.07
C LYS A 251 5.21 -27.45 -24.60
N SER A 252 5.57 -27.27 -25.87
CA SER A 252 6.65 -28.05 -26.48
C SER A 252 7.98 -27.79 -25.76
N ASP A 253 8.90 -28.75 -25.82
CA ASP A 253 10.23 -28.58 -25.24
C ASP A 253 10.98 -27.38 -25.84
N GLU A 254 10.70 -27.04 -27.11
CA GLU A 254 11.24 -25.85 -27.77
C GLU A 254 10.74 -24.53 -27.15
N GLU A 255 9.45 -24.44 -26.83
CA GLU A 255 8.89 -23.28 -26.14
C GLU A 255 9.43 -23.13 -24.71
N LEU A 256 9.64 -24.24 -24.02
CA LEU A 256 10.21 -24.27 -22.68
C LEU A 256 11.70 -23.89 -22.68
N LEU A 257 12.47 -24.36 -23.67
CA LEU A 257 13.87 -23.97 -23.86
C LEU A 257 13.99 -22.49 -24.20
N ALA A 258 13.11 -21.94 -25.04
CA ALA A 258 13.07 -20.51 -25.33
C ALA A 258 12.76 -19.68 -24.06
N GLN A 259 11.94 -20.16 -23.15
CA GLN A 259 11.71 -19.51 -21.85
C GLN A 259 12.96 -19.53 -20.96
N ILE A 260 13.69 -20.64 -20.92
CA ILE A 260 14.97 -20.75 -20.18
C ILE A 260 15.98 -19.74 -20.72
N GLU A 261 16.10 -19.59 -22.04
CA GLU A 261 16.98 -18.61 -22.67
C GLU A 261 16.58 -17.16 -22.35
N GLN A 262 15.28 -16.85 -22.33
CA GLN A 262 14.81 -15.53 -21.90
C GLN A 262 15.11 -15.22 -20.43
N VAL A 263 15.02 -16.23 -19.54
CA VAL A 263 15.41 -16.08 -18.14
C VAL A 263 16.91 -15.89 -18.00
N LYS A 264 17.72 -16.67 -18.75
CA LYS A 264 19.19 -16.51 -18.79
C LYS A 264 19.61 -15.12 -19.25
N SER A 265 19.04 -14.62 -20.35
CA SER A 265 19.36 -13.29 -20.88
C SER A 265 19.00 -12.16 -19.92
N LYS A 266 17.89 -12.29 -19.19
CA LYS A 266 17.50 -11.35 -18.14
C LYS A 266 18.38 -11.40 -16.89
N GLU A 267 18.93 -12.56 -16.54
CA GLU A 267 19.89 -12.69 -15.44
C GLU A 267 21.30 -12.25 -15.82
N GLU A 268 21.71 -12.47 -17.06
CA GLU A 268 22.98 -11.96 -17.58
C GLU A 268 23.03 -10.43 -17.64
N GLN A 269 21.92 -9.79 -17.95
CA GLN A 269 21.78 -8.31 -17.88
C GLN A 269 21.82 -7.78 -16.44
N LYS A 270 21.56 -8.62 -15.40
CA LYS A 270 21.62 -8.26 -13.99
C LYS A 270 22.98 -8.43 -13.32
N LYS A 271 23.99 -8.93 -14.02
CA LYS A 271 25.36 -9.22 -13.47
C LYS A 271 26.17 -8.00 -12.98
N GLY A 272 25.52 -6.84 -12.75
CA GLY A 272 26.16 -5.65 -12.16
C GLY A 272 25.93 -5.44 -10.64
N LYS A 273 25.13 -6.27 -9.94
CA LYS A 273 24.85 -6.10 -8.50
C LYS A 273 25.05 -7.44 -7.78
N ALA A 274 25.84 -7.42 -6.72
CA ALA A 274 26.20 -8.57 -5.88
C ALA A 274 24.98 -9.20 -5.19
N ALA A 275 24.34 -10.13 -5.89
CA ALA A 275 23.42 -11.10 -5.32
C ALA A 275 23.81 -12.49 -5.87
N GLU A 276 23.84 -13.51 -5.01
CA GLU A 276 24.06 -14.89 -5.46
C GLU A 276 23.03 -15.24 -6.54
N PRO A 277 23.46 -15.77 -7.70
CA PRO A 277 22.56 -16.12 -8.79
C PRO A 277 21.62 -17.24 -8.32
N LYS A 278 20.31 -17.02 -8.46
CA LYS A 278 19.34 -18.09 -8.25
C LYS A 278 19.60 -19.21 -9.27
N PRO A 279 19.49 -20.48 -8.86
CA PRO A 279 19.62 -21.57 -9.81
C PRO A 279 18.56 -21.42 -10.92
N LEU A 280 19.00 -21.50 -12.17
CA LEU A 280 18.10 -21.45 -13.32
C LEU A 280 17.15 -22.65 -13.30
N PRO A 281 15.87 -22.48 -13.64
CA PRO A 281 14.92 -23.57 -13.71
C PRO A 281 15.41 -24.58 -14.77
N THR A 282 15.35 -25.86 -14.45
CA THR A 282 15.62 -26.94 -15.41
C THR A 282 14.42 -27.13 -16.34
N LEU A 283 14.65 -27.78 -17.49
CA LEU A 283 13.56 -28.16 -18.39
C LEU A 283 12.48 -28.97 -17.64
N GLN A 284 12.89 -29.84 -16.73
CA GLN A 284 12.01 -30.65 -15.91
C GLN A 284 11.18 -29.82 -14.91
N ASP A 285 11.77 -28.76 -14.33
CA ASP A 285 11.04 -27.82 -13.47
C ASP A 285 9.98 -27.05 -14.26
N LEU A 286 10.29 -26.64 -15.49
CA LEU A 286 9.35 -25.95 -16.36
C LEU A 286 8.27 -26.86 -16.94
N GLN A 287 8.57 -28.09 -17.25
CA GLN A 287 7.58 -29.11 -17.69
C GLN A 287 6.51 -29.35 -16.61
N THR A 288 6.89 -29.26 -15.32
CA THR A 288 5.95 -29.45 -14.19
C THR A 288 5.19 -28.17 -13.78
N THR A 289 5.73 -26.98 -14.05
CA THR A 289 5.17 -25.70 -13.60
C THR A 289 4.37 -24.93 -14.66
N ASN A 290 4.63 -25.15 -15.96
CA ASN A 290 3.96 -24.42 -17.06
C ASN A 290 2.81 -25.20 -17.71
N ILE A 291 2.02 -25.89 -16.91
CA ILE A 291 0.82 -26.58 -17.37
C ILE A 291 -0.38 -25.66 -17.14
N GLY A 292 -0.84 -24.96 -18.18
CA GLY A 292 -2.03 -24.12 -18.15
C GLY A 292 -3.30 -24.87 -18.54
N ILE A 293 -4.46 -24.38 -18.12
CA ILE A 293 -5.76 -24.81 -18.66
C ILE A 293 -5.83 -24.25 -20.08
N GLU A 294 -6.17 -25.13 -21.07
CA GLU A 294 -6.36 -24.71 -22.45
C GLU A 294 -7.74 -24.10 -22.65
N PRO A 295 -7.85 -22.79 -22.91
CA PRO A 295 -9.08 -22.22 -23.40
C PRO A 295 -9.28 -22.59 -24.89
N ILE A 296 -10.37 -23.24 -25.22
CA ILE A 296 -10.71 -23.60 -26.59
C ILE A 296 -11.47 -22.42 -27.20
N GLU A 297 -10.91 -21.83 -28.27
CA GLU A 297 -11.55 -20.75 -29.01
C GLU A 297 -12.50 -21.33 -30.07
N GLY A 298 -13.69 -21.66 -29.71
CA GLY A 298 -14.71 -22.13 -30.64
C GLY A 298 -15.36 -23.43 -30.18
N ARG A 299 -16.67 -23.43 -30.20
CA ARG A 299 -17.49 -24.57 -29.73
C ARG A 299 -17.25 -25.84 -30.57
N GLU A 300 -17.17 -25.68 -31.87
CA GLU A 300 -16.99 -26.82 -32.82
C GLU A 300 -15.66 -27.54 -32.54
N ALA A 301 -14.58 -26.81 -32.31
CA ALA A 301 -13.28 -27.41 -31.97
C ALA A 301 -13.34 -28.19 -30.65
N GLY A 302 -14.06 -27.65 -29.66
CA GLY A 302 -14.31 -28.34 -28.39
C GLY A 302 -15.16 -29.59 -28.52
N GLU A 303 -16.22 -29.54 -29.32
CA GLU A 303 -17.12 -30.69 -29.60
C GLU A 303 -16.37 -31.82 -30.35
N ILE A 304 -15.52 -31.47 -31.31
CA ILE A 304 -14.67 -32.44 -32.00
C ILE A 304 -13.74 -33.16 -31.03
N LEU A 305 -13.07 -32.39 -30.11
CA LEU A 305 -12.21 -32.96 -29.09
C LEU A 305 -13.01 -33.86 -28.12
N LEU A 306 -14.17 -33.42 -27.68
CA LEU A 306 -15.07 -34.20 -26.82
C LEU A 306 -15.46 -35.50 -27.44
N ASP A 307 -15.89 -35.51 -28.72
CA ASP A 307 -16.30 -36.71 -29.45
C ASP A 307 -15.14 -37.69 -29.65
N ASN A 308 -13.92 -37.20 -29.77
CA ASN A 308 -12.72 -38.03 -29.91
C ASN A 308 -12.31 -38.76 -28.63
N ILE A 309 -12.81 -38.32 -27.46
CA ILE A 309 -12.35 -38.87 -26.16
C ILE A 309 -13.46 -39.54 -25.33
N LYS A 310 -14.74 -39.31 -25.64
CA LYS A 310 -15.87 -39.71 -24.77
C LYS A 310 -16.02 -41.22 -24.54
N GLU A 311 -15.55 -42.03 -25.48
CA GLU A 311 -15.62 -43.49 -25.43
C GLU A 311 -14.26 -44.17 -25.15
N GLN A 312 -13.24 -43.34 -24.89
CA GLN A 312 -11.89 -43.83 -24.62
C GLN A 312 -11.66 -43.98 -23.13
N ALA A 313 -10.70 -44.79 -22.72
CA ALA A 313 -10.36 -44.92 -21.31
C ALA A 313 -9.46 -43.74 -20.83
N PHE A 314 -9.76 -43.23 -19.65
CA PHE A 314 -8.87 -42.31 -18.95
C PHE A 314 -7.77 -43.11 -18.25
N VAL A 315 -6.53 -42.71 -18.43
CA VAL A 315 -5.36 -43.36 -17.83
C VAL A 315 -4.58 -42.37 -16.98
N VAL A 316 -4.35 -42.67 -15.72
CA VAL A 316 -3.51 -41.85 -14.83
C VAL A 316 -2.05 -42.06 -15.19
N THR A 317 -1.41 -41.02 -15.75
CA THR A 317 -0.01 -41.09 -16.20
C THR A 317 0.97 -40.62 -15.15
N SER A 318 0.56 -39.72 -14.25
CA SER A 318 1.42 -39.22 -13.19
C SER A 318 0.64 -38.91 -11.92
N VAL A 319 1.24 -39.25 -10.77
CA VAL A 319 0.79 -38.86 -9.43
C VAL A 319 1.99 -38.34 -8.69
N GLU A 320 2.01 -37.04 -8.42
CA GLU A 320 3.12 -36.38 -7.71
C GLU A 320 2.61 -35.85 -6.37
N LYS A 321 3.23 -36.28 -5.26
CA LYS A 321 2.96 -35.76 -3.92
C LYS A 321 4.16 -34.93 -3.46
N LYS A 322 3.97 -33.63 -3.33
CA LYS A 322 5.00 -32.71 -2.83
C LYS A 322 4.63 -32.23 -1.44
N LYS A 323 5.54 -32.45 -0.47
CA LYS A 323 5.44 -31.80 0.84
C LYS A 323 6.08 -30.42 0.76
N GLY A 324 5.42 -29.43 1.32
CA GLY A 324 5.88 -28.07 1.40
C GLY A 324 5.59 -27.46 2.76
N THR A 325 6.15 -26.29 3.01
CA THR A 325 5.89 -25.50 4.20
C THR A 325 5.45 -24.10 3.81
N GLU A 326 4.51 -23.56 4.57
CA GLU A 326 4.03 -22.19 4.46
C GLU A 326 4.38 -21.45 5.73
N GLY A 327 5.21 -20.43 5.59
CA GLY A 327 5.56 -19.56 6.70
C GLY A 327 4.41 -18.66 7.11
N ALA A 328 4.41 -18.20 8.35
CA ALA A 328 3.46 -17.20 8.83
C ALA A 328 3.48 -15.95 7.95
N PRO A 329 2.34 -15.26 7.81
CA PRO A 329 2.28 -13.98 7.11
C PRO A 329 3.20 -12.98 7.81
N ARG A 330 3.77 -12.04 7.03
CA ARG A 330 4.67 -11.00 7.55
C ARG A 330 3.98 -10.14 8.59
N LEU A 331 4.76 -9.49 9.44
CA LEU A 331 4.26 -8.50 10.38
C LEU A 331 3.57 -7.35 9.65
N PHE A 332 2.84 -6.52 10.37
CA PHE A 332 2.13 -5.40 9.76
C PHE A 332 3.04 -4.17 9.60
N ASP A 333 3.00 -3.60 8.40
CA ASP A 333 3.14 -2.18 8.17
C ASP A 333 1.76 -1.50 8.20
N LEU A 334 1.71 -0.17 8.05
CA LEU A 334 0.44 0.54 8.09
C LEU A 334 -0.51 0.12 6.96
N THR A 335 0.00 -0.05 5.74
CA THR A 335 -0.82 -0.39 4.57
C THR A 335 -1.46 -1.77 4.72
N SER A 336 -0.68 -2.77 5.07
CA SER A 336 -1.17 -4.14 5.26
C SER A 336 -2.18 -4.23 6.42
N LEU A 337 -1.99 -3.46 7.49
CA LEU A 337 -2.96 -3.36 8.57
C LEU A 337 -4.28 -2.72 8.11
N GLN A 338 -4.21 -1.63 7.34
CA GLN A 338 -5.39 -0.98 6.77
C GLN A 338 -6.16 -1.91 5.83
N VAL A 339 -5.45 -2.64 4.97
CA VAL A 339 -6.03 -3.65 4.08
C VAL A 339 -6.76 -4.73 4.87
N GLU A 340 -6.13 -5.26 5.90
CA GLU A 340 -6.71 -6.32 6.73
C GLU A 340 -7.94 -5.84 7.51
N CYS A 341 -7.88 -4.65 8.10
CA CYS A 341 -9.01 -4.03 8.79
C CYS A 341 -10.18 -3.73 7.86
N ASN A 342 -9.90 -3.30 6.61
CA ASN A 342 -10.94 -3.06 5.62
C ASN A 342 -11.62 -4.37 5.19
N LYS A 343 -10.84 -5.41 4.90
CA LYS A 343 -11.35 -6.74 4.55
C LYS A 343 -12.27 -7.30 5.64
N LYS A 344 -11.80 -7.32 6.90
CA LYS A 344 -12.48 -7.97 8.03
C LYS A 344 -13.59 -7.15 8.65
N TYR A 345 -13.33 -5.87 8.86
CA TYR A 345 -14.23 -5.01 9.65
C TYR A 345 -14.88 -3.91 8.83
N SER A 346 -14.57 -3.83 7.54
CA SER A 346 -15.00 -2.73 6.66
C SER A 346 -14.59 -1.34 7.20
N TYR A 347 -13.47 -1.29 7.96
CA TYR A 347 -12.92 -0.01 8.41
C TYR A 347 -12.24 0.70 7.25
N SER A 348 -12.47 2.01 7.15
CA SER A 348 -11.72 2.83 6.19
C SER A 348 -10.23 2.92 6.60
N ALA A 349 -9.39 3.26 5.65
CA ALA A 349 -7.97 3.49 5.90
C ALA A 349 -7.73 4.58 6.96
N ASP A 350 -8.51 5.67 6.91
CA ASP A 350 -8.48 6.78 7.87
C ASP A 350 -8.89 6.33 9.28
N LYS A 351 -9.97 5.53 9.39
CA LYS A 351 -10.41 4.97 10.67
C LYS A 351 -9.36 4.04 11.26
N THR A 352 -8.79 3.15 10.46
CA THR A 352 -7.73 2.23 10.91
C THR A 352 -6.51 3.01 11.41
N LEU A 353 -6.08 4.04 10.67
CA LEU A 353 -4.99 4.91 11.11
C LEU A 353 -5.28 5.59 12.45
N SER A 354 -6.50 6.08 12.64
CA SER A 354 -6.91 6.73 13.90
C SER A 354 -6.88 5.74 15.08
N LEU A 355 -7.35 4.51 14.86
CA LEU A 355 -7.37 3.46 15.90
C LEU A 355 -5.95 3.00 16.28
N ILE A 356 -5.10 2.72 15.29
CA ILE A 356 -3.72 2.29 15.59
C ILE A 356 -2.89 3.43 16.19
N GLN A 357 -3.15 4.68 15.80
CA GLN A 357 -2.53 5.85 16.42
C GLN A 357 -2.93 5.96 17.90
N SER A 358 -4.21 5.74 18.24
CA SER A 358 -4.66 5.70 19.64
C SER A 358 -4.01 4.57 20.43
N LEU A 359 -3.83 3.38 19.85
CA LEU A 359 -3.13 2.26 20.47
C LEU A 359 -1.66 2.57 20.75
N TYR A 360 -1.00 3.26 19.84
CA TYR A 360 0.36 3.77 20.03
C TYR A 360 0.42 4.78 21.19
N GLU A 361 -0.50 5.74 21.23
CA GLU A 361 -0.57 6.76 22.30
C GLU A 361 -0.94 6.15 23.67
N LYS A 362 -1.60 4.97 23.69
CA LYS A 362 -1.82 4.15 24.88
C LYS A 362 -0.64 3.21 25.20
N HIS A 363 0.47 3.32 24.47
CA HIS A 363 1.70 2.54 24.63
C HIS A 363 1.56 1.02 24.46
N VAL A 364 0.48 0.54 23.87
CA VAL A 364 0.25 -0.91 23.68
C VAL A 364 0.77 -1.42 22.35
N THR A 365 1.02 -0.55 21.37
CA THR A 365 1.68 -0.87 20.09
C THR A 365 2.85 0.08 19.80
N THR A 366 3.74 -0.33 18.91
CA THR A 366 4.82 0.51 18.37
C THR A 366 4.28 1.55 17.39
N TYR A 367 5.14 2.45 16.90
CA TYR A 367 4.78 3.53 15.99
C TYR A 367 4.05 3.03 14.74
N PRO A 368 2.89 3.62 14.38
CA PRO A 368 2.02 3.02 13.35
C PRO A 368 2.31 3.44 11.93
N ARG A 369 3.02 4.55 11.68
CA ARG A 369 3.21 5.09 10.32
C ARG A 369 4.47 4.54 9.69
N VAL A 370 4.54 3.22 9.56
CA VAL A 370 5.71 2.48 9.08
C VAL A 370 5.45 1.84 7.73
N ASP A 371 6.50 1.65 6.94
CA ASP A 371 6.50 1.10 5.60
C ASP A 371 7.20 -0.26 5.49
N THR A 372 7.67 -0.81 6.61
CA THR A 372 8.34 -2.10 6.67
C THR A 372 7.56 -3.12 7.51
N THR A 373 7.69 -4.38 7.11
CA THR A 373 7.13 -5.55 7.80
C THR A 373 8.19 -6.31 8.60
N TYR A 374 9.37 -5.72 8.79
CA TYR A 374 10.51 -6.36 9.44
C TYR A 374 10.86 -5.71 10.77
N LEU A 375 11.55 -6.47 11.61
CA LEU A 375 12.17 -6.03 12.86
C LEU A 375 13.69 -6.00 12.72
N PRO A 376 14.40 -5.08 13.37
CA PRO A 376 15.84 -5.13 13.50
C PRO A 376 16.26 -6.27 14.44
N ASP A 377 17.49 -6.73 14.31
CA ASP A 377 18.03 -7.89 15.03
C ASP A 377 18.05 -7.73 16.55
N ASP A 378 18.22 -6.50 17.04
CA ASP A 378 18.23 -6.15 18.49
C ASP A 378 16.86 -6.35 19.15
N GLN A 379 15.77 -6.22 18.39
CA GLN A 379 14.42 -6.48 18.90
C GLN A 379 14.17 -7.94 19.27
N TYR A 380 14.97 -8.88 18.74
CA TYR A 380 14.82 -10.29 19.08
C TYR A 380 14.96 -10.55 20.59
N ALA A 381 15.91 -9.90 21.24
CA ALA A 381 16.13 -10.04 22.68
C ALA A 381 14.94 -9.54 23.53
N LYS A 382 14.11 -8.63 23.00
CA LYS A 382 12.95 -8.03 23.68
C LYS A 382 11.68 -8.89 23.55
N VAL A 383 11.60 -9.80 22.58
CA VAL A 383 10.41 -10.62 22.31
C VAL A 383 9.92 -11.40 23.53
N PRO A 384 10.78 -12.08 24.35
CA PRO A 384 10.32 -12.79 25.55
C PRO A 384 9.63 -11.87 26.56
N GLY A 385 10.12 -10.63 26.71
CA GLY A 385 9.51 -9.61 27.57
C GLY A 385 8.14 -9.17 27.05
N ILE A 386 8.03 -8.94 25.73
CA ILE A 386 6.76 -8.60 25.08
C ILE A 386 5.73 -9.71 25.32
N PHE A 387 6.11 -10.96 25.07
CA PHE A 387 5.22 -12.12 25.31
C PHE A 387 4.77 -12.21 26.76
N LYS A 388 5.68 -12.04 27.72
CA LYS A 388 5.35 -12.08 29.15
C LYS A 388 4.27 -11.03 29.50
N GLY A 389 4.34 -9.84 28.90
CA GLY A 389 3.38 -8.76 29.18
C GLY A 389 1.98 -9.00 28.62
N ILE A 390 1.87 -9.67 27.47
CA ILE A 390 0.58 -9.90 26.79
C ILE A 390 0.02 -11.32 26.95
N GLU A 391 0.79 -12.27 27.48
CA GLU A 391 0.40 -13.68 27.68
C GLU A 391 -0.95 -13.86 28.42
N PRO A 392 -1.30 -13.06 29.45
CA PRO A 392 -2.60 -13.18 30.13
C PRO A 392 -3.82 -12.94 29.21
N PHE A 393 -3.60 -12.31 28.05
CA PHE A 393 -4.64 -11.98 27.06
C PHE A 393 -4.61 -12.90 25.84
N PHE A 394 -3.54 -13.68 25.65
CA PHE A 394 -3.31 -14.51 24.47
C PHE A 394 -2.80 -15.90 24.87
N PRO A 395 -3.70 -16.88 25.10
CA PRO A 395 -3.33 -18.25 25.48
C PRO A 395 -2.45 -18.96 24.43
N GLN A 396 -2.43 -18.47 23.20
CA GLN A 396 -1.53 -18.92 22.15
C GLN A 396 -0.05 -18.86 22.56
N ILE A 397 0.34 -17.91 23.41
CA ILE A 397 1.73 -17.77 23.88
C ILE A 397 2.12 -18.94 24.80
N SER A 398 1.24 -19.33 25.73
CA SER A 398 1.45 -20.48 26.58
C SER A 398 1.58 -21.77 25.76
N HIS A 399 0.72 -21.95 24.74
CA HIS A 399 0.81 -23.08 23.83
C HIS A 399 2.10 -23.06 22.99
N LEU A 400 2.54 -21.90 22.52
CA LEU A 400 3.84 -21.77 21.84
C LEU A 400 4.98 -22.26 22.74
N ARG A 401 4.97 -21.91 24.02
CA ARG A 401 5.99 -22.39 24.98
C ARG A 401 5.96 -23.91 25.15
N GLU A 402 4.77 -24.51 25.16
CA GLU A 402 4.63 -25.98 25.22
C GLU A 402 5.23 -26.63 23.96
N LEU A 403 4.90 -26.15 22.79
CA LEU A 403 5.49 -26.63 21.53
C LEU A 403 7.02 -26.54 21.54
N MET A 404 7.58 -25.44 22.06
CA MET A 404 9.02 -25.24 22.19
C MET A 404 9.64 -26.22 23.17
N ARG A 405 8.97 -26.48 24.31
CA ARG A 405 9.42 -27.45 25.30
C ARG A 405 9.45 -28.88 24.76
N GLU A 406 8.38 -29.29 24.07
CA GLU A 406 8.30 -30.61 23.44
C GLU A 406 9.39 -30.81 22.38
N LYS A 407 9.63 -29.78 21.55
CA LYS A 407 10.72 -29.80 20.58
C LYS A 407 12.09 -29.89 21.25
N GLY A 408 12.27 -29.18 22.38
CA GLY A 408 13.49 -29.26 23.20
C GLY A 408 13.73 -30.64 23.75
N GLN A 409 12.70 -31.32 24.29
CA GLN A 409 12.78 -32.68 24.78
C GLN A 409 13.15 -33.67 23.67
N LYS A 410 12.56 -33.54 22.45
CA LYS A 410 12.87 -34.39 21.31
C LYS A 410 14.29 -34.19 20.78
N THR A 411 14.83 -32.99 20.86
CA THR A 411 16.16 -32.64 20.31
C THR A 411 17.27 -32.65 21.35
N GLY A 412 16.94 -32.80 22.64
CA GLY A 412 17.90 -32.73 23.75
C GLY A 412 18.54 -31.36 23.98
N LYS A 413 17.99 -30.28 23.35
CA LYS A 413 18.50 -28.90 23.45
C LYS A 413 17.39 -27.93 23.84
N PRO A 414 17.66 -26.96 24.75
CA PRO A 414 16.73 -25.87 25.00
C PRO A 414 16.41 -25.17 23.67
N GLN A 415 15.10 -24.99 23.39
CA GLN A 415 14.68 -24.27 22.19
C GLN A 415 14.48 -22.80 22.50
N ALA A 416 15.23 -21.95 21.84
CA ALA A 416 14.96 -20.51 21.77
C ALA A 416 13.83 -20.24 20.76
N LEU A 417 13.17 -19.09 20.89
CA LEU A 417 12.19 -18.63 19.90
C LEU A 417 12.85 -18.59 18.49
N PRO A 418 12.10 -18.94 17.45
CA PRO A 418 12.65 -18.88 16.07
C PRO A 418 13.10 -17.47 15.71
N LYS A 419 14.34 -17.30 15.27
CA LYS A 419 14.86 -16.08 14.66
C LYS A 419 14.88 -16.23 13.15
N SER A 420 13.77 -15.88 12.50
CA SER A 420 13.62 -16.00 11.06
C SER A 420 14.07 -14.73 10.35
N LYS A 421 14.81 -14.84 9.25
CA LYS A 421 15.11 -13.73 8.33
C LYS A 421 13.86 -13.14 7.66
N LYS A 422 12.72 -13.83 7.70
CA LYS A 422 11.42 -13.28 7.27
C LYS A 422 10.86 -12.23 8.24
N VAL A 423 11.34 -12.23 9.50
CA VAL A 423 10.91 -11.33 10.58
C VAL A 423 12.02 -10.35 10.93
N PHE A 424 13.27 -10.80 11.06
CA PHE A 424 14.42 -9.99 11.50
C PHE A 424 15.40 -9.80 10.34
N ASP A 425 15.49 -8.56 9.85
CA ASP A 425 16.39 -8.18 8.77
C ASP A 425 16.70 -6.68 8.85
N ASN A 426 17.88 -6.33 9.34
CA ASN A 426 18.31 -4.94 9.47
C ASN A 426 18.33 -4.19 8.13
N SER A 427 18.60 -4.88 7.01
CA SER A 427 18.64 -4.24 5.68
C SER A 427 17.28 -3.83 5.15
N LYS A 428 16.20 -4.30 5.77
CA LYS A 428 14.80 -4.03 5.41
C LYS A 428 14.08 -3.09 6.38
N VAL A 429 14.80 -2.62 7.41
CA VAL A 429 14.31 -1.62 8.36
C VAL A 429 14.89 -0.29 7.96
N THR A 430 14.04 0.71 7.77
CA THR A 430 14.39 2.10 7.42
C THR A 430 14.35 2.97 8.68
N ASP A 431 13.46 3.94 8.73
CA ASP A 431 13.29 4.85 9.87
C ASP A 431 12.68 4.16 11.09
N HIS A 432 11.74 3.22 10.85
CA HIS A 432 11.00 2.47 11.86
C HIS A 432 10.93 1.01 11.52
N HIS A 433 10.56 0.17 12.48
CA HIS A 433 10.28 -1.25 12.28
C HIS A 433 8.77 -1.53 12.21
N ALA A 434 8.38 -2.77 11.89
CA ALA A 434 7.00 -3.24 11.82
C ALA A 434 6.17 -2.91 13.07
N ILE A 435 4.86 -2.80 12.92
CA ILE A 435 3.91 -2.59 14.01
C ILE A 435 3.79 -3.87 14.82
N ILE A 436 4.16 -3.80 16.11
CA ILE A 436 4.09 -4.93 17.04
C ILE A 436 3.54 -4.46 18.41
N PRO A 437 3.07 -5.39 19.28
CA PRO A 437 2.80 -5.06 20.67
C PRO A 437 4.07 -4.63 21.41
N THR A 438 3.93 -3.75 22.42
CA THR A 438 5.04 -3.30 23.26
C THR A 438 5.28 -4.21 24.47
N GLY A 439 4.35 -5.12 24.77
CA GLY A 439 4.33 -5.88 26.02
C GLY A 439 3.54 -5.21 27.14
N GLN A 440 3.07 -3.98 26.97
CA GLN A 440 2.14 -3.36 27.93
C GLN A 440 0.76 -4.03 27.86
N PRO A 441 0.10 -4.26 29.00
CA PRO A 441 -1.23 -4.84 29.02
C PRO A 441 -2.26 -3.97 28.27
N PRO A 442 -3.09 -4.54 27.39
CA PRO A 442 -4.08 -3.79 26.60
C PRO A 442 -5.32 -3.44 27.44
N LYS A 443 -5.15 -2.56 28.43
CA LYS A 443 -6.22 -2.09 29.31
C LYS A 443 -6.95 -0.89 28.70
N ALA A 444 -8.24 -0.73 29.04
CA ALA A 444 -9.07 0.42 28.66
C ALA A 444 -9.15 0.68 27.16
N LEU A 445 -9.21 -0.39 26.36
CA LEU A 445 -9.41 -0.31 24.91
C LEU A 445 -10.92 -0.34 24.57
N SER A 446 -11.33 0.49 23.61
CA SER A 446 -12.65 0.36 22.98
C SER A 446 -12.76 -0.95 22.20
N GLU A 447 -13.97 -1.38 21.85
CA GLU A 447 -14.18 -2.60 21.06
C GLU A 447 -13.49 -2.54 19.68
N GLU A 448 -13.46 -1.36 19.08
CA GLU A 448 -12.78 -1.16 17.80
C GLU A 448 -11.26 -1.20 17.95
N GLU A 449 -10.71 -0.60 19.00
CA GLU A 449 -9.29 -0.69 19.33
C GLU A 449 -8.87 -2.12 19.65
N LYS A 450 -9.68 -2.89 20.40
CA LYS A 450 -9.43 -4.31 20.69
C LYS A 450 -9.32 -5.13 19.40
N LYS A 451 -10.23 -4.89 18.44
CA LYS A 451 -10.18 -5.58 17.13
C LYS A 451 -8.85 -5.33 16.42
N VAL A 452 -8.40 -4.08 16.33
CA VAL A 452 -7.14 -3.73 15.68
C VAL A 452 -5.94 -4.26 16.46
N TYR A 453 -5.95 -4.12 17.79
CA TYR A 453 -4.89 -4.65 18.66
C TYR A 453 -4.73 -6.17 18.52
N ASN A 454 -5.85 -6.91 18.54
CA ASN A 454 -5.84 -8.36 18.37
C ASN A 454 -5.24 -8.79 17.03
N LEU A 455 -5.54 -8.07 15.92
CA LEU A 455 -4.89 -8.35 14.65
C LEU A 455 -3.37 -8.22 14.74
N VAL A 456 -2.88 -7.13 15.34
CA VAL A 456 -1.44 -6.89 15.50
C VAL A 456 -0.80 -7.95 16.39
N ALA A 457 -1.41 -8.24 17.54
CA ALA A 457 -0.88 -9.21 18.50
C ALA A 457 -0.85 -10.64 17.94
N LEU A 458 -1.95 -11.11 17.34
CA LEU A 458 -2.02 -12.45 16.76
C LEU A 458 -1.04 -12.61 15.58
N ARG A 459 -0.89 -11.58 14.74
CA ARG A 459 0.08 -11.57 13.65
C ARG A 459 1.52 -11.68 14.18
N PHE A 460 1.83 -10.95 15.25
CA PHE A 460 3.13 -11.00 15.92
C PHE A 460 3.39 -12.37 16.53
N ILE A 461 2.42 -12.96 17.25
CA ILE A 461 2.53 -14.30 17.85
C ILE A 461 2.74 -15.36 16.77
N ALA A 462 1.97 -15.32 15.68
CA ALA A 462 2.05 -16.28 14.58
C ALA A 462 3.45 -16.33 13.93
N ALA A 463 4.16 -15.21 13.91
CA ALA A 463 5.52 -15.12 13.34
C ALA A 463 6.57 -16.01 14.07
N PHE A 464 6.26 -16.50 15.27
CA PHE A 464 7.12 -17.37 16.06
C PHE A 464 6.61 -18.83 16.15
N TYR A 465 5.47 -19.11 15.54
CA TYR A 465 4.95 -20.48 15.43
C TYR A 465 5.70 -21.25 14.34
N PRO A 466 5.66 -22.59 14.39
CA PRO A 466 6.14 -23.42 13.29
C PRO A 466 5.43 -23.08 11.96
N ASP A 467 6.12 -23.27 10.86
CA ASP A 467 5.49 -23.18 9.54
C ASP A 467 4.34 -24.20 9.42
N CYS A 468 3.31 -23.87 8.68
CA CYS A 468 2.25 -24.79 8.30
C CYS A 468 2.80 -25.82 7.32
N GLU A 469 2.65 -27.11 7.60
CA GLU A 469 3.06 -28.18 6.69
C GLU A 469 1.90 -28.58 5.79
N VAL A 470 2.15 -28.60 4.49
CA VAL A 470 1.15 -28.93 3.49
C VAL A 470 1.64 -30.05 2.58
N SER A 471 0.72 -30.85 2.08
CA SER A 471 0.97 -31.81 1.01
C SER A 471 0.12 -31.44 -0.19
N THR A 472 0.74 -31.16 -1.32
CA THR A 472 0.07 -30.94 -2.60
C THR A 472 0.18 -32.21 -3.43
N THR A 473 -0.95 -32.78 -3.82
CA THR A 473 -1.04 -33.91 -4.73
C THR A 473 -1.45 -33.39 -6.10
N THR A 474 -0.64 -33.60 -7.10
CA THR A 474 -0.94 -33.29 -8.50
C THR A 474 -1.12 -34.60 -9.26
N VAL A 475 -2.23 -34.76 -9.95
CA VAL A 475 -2.53 -35.94 -10.75
C VAL A 475 -2.70 -35.51 -12.19
N VAL A 476 -2.00 -36.15 -13.07
CA VAL A 476 -2.13 -36.02 -14.52
C VAL A 476 -2.65 -37.32 -15.09
N GLY A 477 -3.66 -37.22 -15.93
CA GLY A 477 -4.18 -38.33 -16.69
C GLY A 477 -4.28 -37.98 -18.16
N GLU A 478 -4.38 -38.97 -19.00
CA GLU A 478 -4.42 -38.85 -20.45
C GLU A 478 -5.54 -39.71 -21.03
N VAL A 479 -6.11 -39.22 -22.12
CA VAL A 479 -7.06 -39.93 -22.93
C VAL A 479 -6.58 -39.94 -24.37
N THR A 480 -6.34 -41.11 -24.95
CA THR A 480 -5.93 -41.26 -26.35
C THR A 480 -7.12 -40.92 -27.24
N LYS A 481 -6.92 -40.10 -28.27
CA LYS A 481 -7.97 -39.77 -29.24
C LYS A 481 -8.36 -41.00 -30.07
N LYS A 482 -9.65 -41.10 -30.44
CA LYS A 482 -10.16 -42.18 -31.31
C LYS A 482 -9.40 -42.16 -32.64
N ASN A 483 -8.92 -43.33 -33.07
CA ASN A 483 -8.22 -43.54 -34.33
C ASN A 483 -6.92 -42.71 -34.50
N SER A 484 -6.25 -42.35 -33.41
CA SER A 484 -5.03 -41.60 -33.41
C SER A 484 -4.15 -41.98 -32.19
N ASP A 485 -2.86 -41.80 -32.29
CA ASP A 485 -1.93 -41.93 -31.18
C ASP A 485 -1.81 -40.62 -30.34
N GLU A 486 -2.53 -39.59 -30.74
CA GLU A 486 -2.53 -38.31 -30.01
C GLU A 486 -3.32 -38.45 -28.70
N VAL A 487 -2.84 -37.79 -27.67
CA VAL A 487 -3.44 -37.78 -26.34
C VAL A 487 -3.95 -36.39 -25.94
N VAL A 488 -5.06 -36.37 -25.22
CA VAL A 488 -5.52 -35.18 -24.49
C VAL A 488 -5.11 -35.36 -23.03
N SER A 489 -4.32 -34.43 -22.52
CA SER A 489 -3.86 -34.46 -21.13
C SER A 489 -4.78 -33.68 -20.23
N PHE A 490 -5.00 -34.19 -19.04
CA PHE A 490 -5.85 -33.58 -18.01
C PHE A 490 -5.10 -33.51 -16.69
N LYS A 491 -5.41 -32.49 -15.90
CA LYS A 491 -4.78 -32.27 -14.59
C LYS A 491 -5.81 -31.96 -13.52
N THR A 492 -5.56 -32.48 -12.33
CA THR A 492 -6.20 -32.02 -11.09
C THR A 492 -5.14 -31.84 -10.01
N SER A 493 -5.42 -31.02 -9.03
CA SER A 493 -4.54 -30.82 -7.88
C SER A 493 -5.37 -30.75 -6.62
N GLY A 494 -4.90 -31.42 -5.59
CA GLY A 494 -5.48 -31.36 -4.25
C GLY A 494 -4.43 -30.90 -3.25
N ARG A 495 -4.90 -30.32 -2.15
CA ARG A 495 -4.08 -29.82 -1.07
C ARG A 495 -4.60 -30.31 0.27
N GLN A 496 -3.71 -30.80 1.09
CA GLN A 496 -4.00 -31.27 2.45
C GLN A 496 -3.06 -30.56 3.42
N ILE A 497 -3.60 -30.05 4.50
CA ILE A 497 -2.81 -29.52 5.62
C ILE A 497 -2.41 -30.70 6.50
N LEU A 498 -1.08 -30.92 6.64
CA LEU A 498 -0.52 -31.98 7.49
C LEU A 498 -0.33 -31.50 8.92
N ASN A 499 0.06 -30.23 9.09
CA ASN A 499 0.22 -29.59 10.39
C ASN A 499 -0.18 -28.11 10.23
N GLN A 500 -1.10 -27.66 11.09
CA GLN A 500 -1.63 -26.29 11.04
C GLN A 500 -0.53 -25.23 11.31
N GLY A 501 0.42 -25.52 12.19
CA GLY A 501 1.48 -24.59 12.54
C GLY A 501 0.94 -23.22 12.96
N TRP A 502 1.45 -22.14 12.37
CA TRP A 502 1.01 -20.76 12.67
C TRP A 502 -0.47 -20.49 12.44
N ARG A 503 -1.16 -21.30 11.64
CA ARG A 503 -2.59 -21.14 11.35
C ARG A 503 -3.44 -21.35 12.60
N GLU A 504 -2.98 -22.19 13.52
CA GLU A 504 -3.65 -22.43 14.81
C GLU A 504 -3.86 -21.15 15.63
N VAL A 505 -2.95 -20.17 15.49
CA VAL A 505 -3.05 -18.89 16.22
C VAL A 505 -4.34 -18.16 15.93
N PHE A 506 -4.88 -18.32 14.72
CA PHE A 506 -6.09 -17.65 14.25
C PHE A 506 -7.37 -18.50 14.39
N ASP A 507 -7.28 -19.72 14.91
CA ASP A 507 -8.43 -20.58 15.13
C ASP A 507 -9.20 -20.13 16.39
N ALA A 508 -10.23 -19.31 16.18
CA ALA A 508 -11.05 -18.77 17.25
C ALA A 508 -11.78 -19.85 18.07
N ALA A 509 -12.13 -20.98 17.44
CA ALA A 509 -12.83 -22.09 18.12
C ALA A 509 -11.91 -22.78 19.14
N ARG A 510 -10.63 -22.92 18.84
CA ARG A 510 -9.60 -23.50 19.71
C ARG A 510 -9.30 -22.64 20.95
N TRP A 511 -9.40 -21.31 20.82
CA TRP A 511 -8.96 -20.36 21.85
C TRP A 511 -10.11 -19.68 22.59
N SER A 512 -11.38 -20.07 22.34
CA SER A 512 -12.53 -19.55 23.08
C SER A 512 -12.56 -20.13 24.50
N THR A 513 -12.11 -19.34 25.46
CA THR A 513 -12.40 -19.54 26.88
C THR A 513 -13.42 -18.49 27.32
N ASP A 514 -14.34 -18.84 28.21
CA ASP A 514 -15.47 -18.00 28.67
C ASP A 514 -15.08 -16.63 29.26
N ASN A 515 -13.79 -16.33 29.38
CA ASN A 515 -13.25 -15.10 29.99
C ASN A 515 -12.53 -14.15 29.03
N VAL A 516 -12.35 -14.52 27.77
CA VAL A 516 -11.78 -13.62 26.77
C VAL A 516 -12.86 -13.38 25.71
N ALA A 517 -13.44 -12.19 25.69
CA ALA A 517 -14.35 -11.76 24.64
C ALA A 517 -13.56 -11.65 23.31
N VAL A 518 -13.11 -12.78 22.81
CA VAL A 518 -12.77 -12.95 21.41
C VAL A 518 -14.10 -12.83 20.69
N VAL A 519 -14.27 -11.77 19.93
CA VAL A 519 -15.46 -11.57 19.10
C VAL A 519 -15.61 -12.82 18.23
N GLN A 520 -16.48 -13.73 18.68
CA GLN A 520 -16.92 -14.88 17.91
C GLN A 520 -17.83 -14.32 16.82
N SER A 521 -17.29 -14.08 15.65
CA SER A 521 -18.08 -13.96 14.44
C SER A 521 -17.68 -15.11 13.52
N LYS A 522 -18.64 -15.65 12.78
CA LYS A 522 -18.41 -16.54 11.62
C LYS A 522 -17.42 -15.93 10.59
N GLU A 523 -17.00 -14.70 10.84
CA GLU A 523 -15.99 -13.91 10.13
C GLU A 523 -14.54 -14.38 10.39
N SER A 524 -14.27 -15.16 11.44
CA SER A 524 -12.90 -15.68 11.67
C SER A 524 -12.48 -16.75 10.66
N GLN A 525 -13.42 -17.44 10.04
CA GLN A 525 -13.14 -18.35 8.92
C GLN A 525 -12.90 -17.59 7.59
N ALA A 526 -13.45 -16.38 7.44
CA ALA A 526 -13.15 -15.48 6.34
C ALA A 526 -11.74 -14.87 6.39
N LEU A 527 -10.97 -15.15 7.44
CA LEU A 527 -9.58 -14.74 7.61
C LEU A 527 -8.62 -15.36 6.59
N MET A 528 -9.03 -16.45 5.98
CA MET A 528 -8.23 -17.22 5.03
C MET A 528 -8.87 -17.35 3.65
N ALA A 529 -10.16 -17.06 3.53
CA ALA A 529 -10.88 -17.08 2.27
C ALA A 529 -11.23 -15.65 1.88
N ASP A 530 -10.99 -15.31 0.64
CA ASP A 530 -11.33 -14.07 -0.06
C ASP A 530 -10.24 -12.99 -0.12
N ASP A 531 -9.05 -13.35 -0.62
CA ASP A 531 -8.36 -12.49 -1.56
C ASP A 531 -9.12 -12.63 -2.90
N GLU A 532 -10.20 -11.87 -3.06
CA GLU A 532 -10.98 -11.87 -4.30
C GLU A 532 -10.19 -11.33 -5.51
N ASP A 533 -9.02 -10.71 -5.28
CA ASP A 533 -8.00 -10.37 -6.28
C ASP A 533 -6.82 -11.35 -6.30
N ALA A 534 -6.89 -12.45 -5.52
CA ALA A 534 -5.92 -13.51 -5.61
C ALA A 534 -5.96 -14.10 -7.03
N THR A 535 -4.79 -14.19 -7.64
CA THR A 535 -4.59 -14.94 -8.88
C THR A 535 -5.12 -16.37 -8.70
N ALA A 536 -5.42 -17.06 -9.79
CA ALA A 536 -5.94 -18.44 -9.75
C ALA A 536 -5.09 -19.38 -8.88
N GLU A 537 -3.82 -19.03 -8.61
CA GLU A 537 -2.89 -19.74 -7.72
C GLU A 537 -3.21 -19.52 -6.22
N GLU A 538 -3.80 -18.39 -5.84
CA GLU A 538 -4.13 -18.08 -4.43
C GLU A 538 -5.51 -18.64 -4.00
N LYS A 539 -6.40 -18.96 -4.94
CA LYS A 539 -7.66 -19.68 -4.67
C LYS A 539 -7.46 -21.14 -4.28
N GLY A 540 -6.23 -21.67 -4.35
CA GLY A 540 -5.83 -23.00 -3.90
C GLY A 540 -5.68 -23.17 -2.38
N ASN A 541 -6.15 -22.24 -1.56
CA ASN A 541 -5.95 -22.29 -0.10
C ASN A 541 -6.97 -23.16 0.66
N GLU A 542 -8.03 -23.65 0.01
CA GLU A 542 -8.96 -24.59 0.61
C GLU A 542 -8.41 -26.02 0.56
N GLU A 543 -8.62 -26.77 1.63
CA GLU A 543 -8.30 -28.21 1.63
C GLU A 543 -9.16 -28.91 0.59
N SER A 544 -8.49 -29.56 -0.35
CA SER A 544 -9.11 -30.42 -1.35
C SER A 544 -8.38 -31.76 -1.35
N VAL A 545 -8.90 -32.71 -0.60
CA VAL A 545 -8.31 -34.05 -0.50
C VAL A 545 -8.75 -34.86 -1.73
N LEU A 546 -7.77 -35.26 -2.54
CA LEU A 546 -8.02 -36.16 -3.66
C LEU A 546 -8.09 -37.61 -3.21
N PRO A 547 -8.87 -38.46 -3.92
CA PRO A 547 -8.80 -39.91 -3.79
C PRO A 547 -7.35 -40.43 -4.03
N ASP A 548 -7.04 -41.59 -3.48
CA ASP A 548 -5.73 -42.19 -3.71
C ASP A 548 -5.63 -42.77 -5.13
N PHE A 549 -5.11 -41.94 -6.04
CA PHE A 549 -4.86 -42.32 -7.43
C PHE A 549 -3.52 -43.06 -7.54
N LYS A 550 -3.46 -44.04 -8.47
CA LYS A 550 -2.22 -44.78 -8.76
C LYS A 550 -1.83 -44.58 -10.22
N LYS A 551 -0.53 -44.41 -10.45
CA LYS A 551 0.01 -44.36 -11.81
C LYS A 551 -0.31 -45.66 -12.55
N GLY A 552 -0.84 -45.55 -13.76
CA GLY A 552 -1.25 -46.67 -14.61
C GLY A 552 -2.68 -47.16 -14.38
N GLU A 553 -3.41 -46.62 -13.37
CA GLU A 553 -4.81 -46.96 -13.25
C GLU A 553 -5.60 -46.37 -14.42
N SER A 554 -6.61 -47.10 -14.87
CA SER A 554 -7.43 -46.75 -16.03
C SER A 554 -8.89 -47.09 -15.78
N GLY A 555 -9.80 -46.36 -16.42
CA GLY A 555 -11.22 -46.61 -16.31
C GLY A 555 -12.07 -45.65 -17.09
N GLU A 556 -13.40 -45.86 -16.96
CA GLU A 556 -14.40 -45.00 -17.58
C GLU A 556 -14.36 -43.60 -16.95
N HIS A 557 -14.57 -42.58 -17.75
CA HIS A 557 -14.67 -41.21 -17.35
C HIS A 557 -15.84 -40.50 -18.04
N THR A 558 -16.19 -39.32 -17.51
CA THR A 558 -17.28 -38.53 -18.06
C THR A 558 -16.73 -37.17 -18.51
N PRO A 559 -16.33 -37.04 -19.78
CA PRO A 559 -15.86 -35.77 -20.32
C PRO A 559 -17.01 -34.82 -20.62
N SER A 560 -16.75 -33.53 -20.48
CA SER A 560 -17.74 -32.48 -20.75
C SER A 560 -17.02 -31.21 -21.24
N LEU A 561 -17.73 -30.47 -22.09
CA LEU A 561 -17.30 -29.17 -22.59
C LEU A 561 -18.09 -28.10 -21.85
N VAL A 562 -17.39 -27.29 -21.06
CA VAL A 562 -17.99 -26.24 -20.21
C VAL A 562 -17.78 -24.87 -20.85
N GLU A 563 -18.90 -24.20 -21.17
CA GLU A 563 -18.85 -22.82 -21.66
C GLU A 563 -18.46 -21.86 -20.53
N ARG A 564 -17.54 -20.96 -20.82
CA ARG A 564 -17.06 -19.92 -19.93
C ARG A 564 -17.07 -18.57 -20.64
N GLN A 565 -17.13 -17.52 -19.86
CA GLN A 565 -16.96 -16.15 -20.36
C GLN A 565 -15.92 -15.43 -19.53
N THR A 566 -15.09 -14.65 -20.20
CA THR A 566 -14.19 -13.74 -19.49
C THR A 566 -15.02 -12.72 -18.72
N THR A 567 -14.54 -12.32 -17.55
CA THR A 567 -15.21 -11.36 -16.68
C THR A 567 -14.41 -10.06 -16.62
N PRO A 568 -15.08 -8.90 -16.50
CA PRO A 568 -14.37 -7.63 -16.31
C PRO A 568 -13.60 -7.63 -14.97
N PRO A 569 -12.56 -6.81 -14.86
CA PRO A 569 -11.88 -6.63 -13.58
C PRO A 569 -12.86 -6.05 -12.55
N LYS A 570 -12.74 -6.45 -11.29
CA LYS A 570 -13.60 -5.93 -10.21
C LYS A 570 -13.30 -4.45 -9.91
N PRO A 571 -14.30 -3.64 -9.51
CA PRO A 571 -14.07 -2.29 -9.00
C PRO A 571 -13.12 -2.32 -7.80
N TYR A 572 -12.35 -1.25 -7.61
CA TYR A 572 -11.52 -1.15 -6.41
C TYR A 572 -12.37 -1.06 -5.14
N THR A 573 -11.92 -1.73 -4.09
CA THR A 573 -12.27 -1.43 -2.70
C THR A 573 -11.18 -0.52 -2.11
N GLU A 574 -11.36 0.04 -0.90
CA GLU A 574 -10.24 0.76 -0.26
C GLU A 574 -9.02 -0.15 -0.06
N ALA A 575 -9.23 -1.42 0.29
CA ALA A 575 -8.16 -2.39 0.45
C ALA A 575 -7.37 -2.62 -0.86
N THR A 576 -8.08 -2.90 -1.96
CA THR A 576 -7.42 -3.15 -3.25
C THR A 576 -6.83 -1.89 -3.87
N LEU A 577 -7.42 -0.71 -3.60
CA LEU A 577 -6.83 0.58 -3.99
C LEU A 577 -5.53 0.85 -3.23
N LEU A 578 -5.48 0.63 -1.91
CA LEU A 578 -4.26 0.75 -1.12
C LEU A 578 -3.15 -0.18 -1.64
N ARG A 579 -3.49 -1.43 -1.99
CA ARG A 579 -2.55 -2.36 -2.64
C ARG A 579 -2.09 -1.86 -4.01
N ALA A 580 -3.02 -1.35 -4.84
CA ALA A 580 -2.66 -0.77 -6.14
C ALA A 580 -1.74 0.46 -5.99
N MET A 581 -1.97 1.31 -5.00
CA MET A 581 -1.07 2.43 -4.67
C MET A 581 0.31 1.93 -4.22
N GLU A 582 0.36 0.88 -3.40
CA GLU A 582 1.60 0.28 -2.91
C GLU A 582 2.40 -0.40 -4.04
N THR A 583 1.71 -1.12 -4.92
CA THR A 583 2.34 -1.88 -6.01
C THR A 583 2.32 -1.13 -7.36
N ALA A 584 2.21 0.18 -7.34
CA ALA A 584 2.07 1.01 -8.54
C ALA A 584 3.22 0.87 -9.54
N GLY A 585 4.38 0.41 -9.12
CA GLY A 585 5.49 0.04 -10.01
C GLY A 585 5.14 -1.01 -11.06
N LYS A 586 4.13 -1.86 -10.83
CA LYS A 586 3.67 -2.84 -11.83
C LYS A 586 3.05 -2.18 -13.08
N PHE A 587 2.65 -0.92 -12.99
CA PHE A 587 2.00 -0.15 -14.07
C PHE A 587 2.98 0.79 -14.78
N VAL A 588 4.28 0.70 -14.49
CA VAL A 588 5.32 1.55 -15.06
C VAL A 588 6.23 0.72 -15.95
N ASP A 589 6.46 1.19 -17.19
CA ASP A 589 7.24 0.48 -18.19
C ASP A 589 8.76 0.58 -17.94
N ASP A 590 9.21 1.66 -17.29
CA ASP A 590 10.61 1.90 -16.95
C ASP A 590 11.04 1.02 -15.76
N ASP A 591 12.03 0.15 -15.97
CA ASP A 591 12.49 -0.83 -14.97
C ASP A 591 13.12 -0.16 -13.74
N GLU A 592 13.83 0.96 -13.89
CA GLU A 592 14.46 1.69 -12.78
C GLU A 592 13.39 2.36 -11.90
N LEU A 593 12.43 3.05 -12.52
CA LEU A 593 11.29 3.65 -11.82
C LEU A 593 10.39 2.58 -11.19
N ARG A 594 10.26 1.43 -11.84
CA ARG A 594 9.53 0.28 -11.30
C ARG A 594 10.15 -0.21 -9.98
N ASP A 595 11.48 -0.30 -9.90
CA ASP A 595 12.18 -0.73 -8.69
C ASP A 595 12.03 0.31 -7.57
N VAL A 596 12.12 1.60 -7.86
CA VAL A 596 11.85 2.67 -6.87
C VAL A 596 10.40 2.64 -6.38
N LEU A 597 9.44 2.41 -7.27
CA LEU A 597 8.02 2.33 -6.91
C LEU A 597 7.65 1.02 -6.20
N LYS A 598 8.41 -0.07 -6.37
CA LYS A 598 8.25 -1.29 -5.56
C LYS A 598 8.51 -1.02 -4.08
N GLU A 599 9.38 -0.09 -3.79
CA GLU A 599 9.72 0.26 -2.41
C GLU A 599 8.77 1.31 -1.80
N ASN A 600 8.19 2.22 -2.61
CA ASN A 600 7.40 3.36 -2.10
C ASN A 600 5.95 3.41 -2.57
N GLY A 601 5.65 2.91 -3.76
CA GLY A 601 4.33 3.04 -4.37
C GLY A 601 3.94 4.52 -4.68
N ILE A 602 2.64 4.75 -4.84
CA ILE A 602 2.04 6.08 -4.94
C ILE A 602 1.73 6.59 -3.53
N GLY A 603 2.48 7.58 -3.09
CA GLY A 603 2.34 8.16 -1.74
C GLY A 603 2.89 7.27 -0.62
N ARG A 604 3.33 7.89 0.46
CA ARG A 604 3.77 7.16 1.66
C ARG A 604 2.59 6.53 2.38
N PRO A 605 2.78 5.43 3.13
CA PRO A 605 1.72 4.77 3.90
C PRO A 605 0.93 5.76 4.78
N SER A 606 1.62 6.71 5.42
CA SER A 606 1.00 7.73 6.27
C SER A 606 0.05 8.69 5.53
N THR A 607 0.23 8.89 4.22
CA THR A 607 -0.54 9.86 3.43
C THR A 607 -1.64 9.23 2.58
N ARG A 608 -1.58 7.93 2.29
CA ARG A 608 -2.55 7.24 1.41
C ARG A 608 -3.98 7.37 1.90
N ALA A 609 -4.21 7.16 3.20
CA ALA A 609 -5.53 7.29 3.82
C ALA A 609 -6.13 8.70 3.64
N GLU A 610 -5.32 9.73 3.89
CA GLU A 610 -5.75 11.13 3.74
C GLU A 610 -6.03 11.49 2.27
N ILE A 611 -5.28 10.93 1.32
CA ILE A 611 -5.54 11.11 -0.11
C ILE A 611 -6.89 10.50 -0.50
N ILE A 612 -7.19 9.27 -0.08
CA ILE A 612 -8.48 8.62 -0.34
C ILE A 612 -9.62 9.46 0.27
N LYS A 613 -9.47 9.89 1.53
CA LYS A 613 -10.41 10.77 2.20
C LYS A 613 -10.65 12.08 1.43
N LYS A 614 -9.58 12.71 0.92
CA LYS A 614 -9.69 13.92 0.08
C LYS A 614 -10.46 13.67 -1.22
N LEU A 615 -10.30 12.52 -1.85
CA LEU A 615 -11.08 12.18 -3.04
C LEU A 615 -12.58 12.13 -2.76
N PHE A 616 -12.99 11.59 -1.60
CA PHE A 616 -14.39 11.63 -1.14
C PHE A 616 -14.85 13.06 -0.83
N GLN A 617 -14.07 13.81 -0.05
CA GLN A 617 -14.40 15.19 0.34
C GLN A 617 -14.55 16.12 -0.88
N ARG A 618 -13.72 15.91 -1.92
CA ARG A 618 -13.77 16.63 -3.20
C ARG A 618 -14.86 16.11 -4.12
N GLN A 619 -15.62 15.08 -3.70
CA GLN A 619 -16.66 14.44 -4.50
C GLN A 619 -16.16 13.95 -5.87
N TYR A 620 -14.92 13.44 -5.93
CA TYR A 620 -14.37 12.81 -7.13
C TYR A 620 -14.69 11.33 -7.19
N ILE A 621 -14.91 10.70 -6.04
CA ILE A 621 -15.29 9.29 -5.91
C ILE A 621 -16.46 9.14 -4.95
N TYR A 622 -17.19 8.04 -5.09
CA TYR A 622 -18.22 7.61 -4.14
C TYR A 622 -18.09 6.10 -3.90
N GLN A 623 -18.68 5.65 -2.80
CA GLN A 623 -18.69 4.23 -2.43
C GLN A 623 -20.09 3.64 -2.59
N LYS A 624 -20.15 2.43 -3.17
CA LYS A 624 -21.37 1.62 -3.23
C LYS A 624 -21.06 0.22 -2.69
N GLY A 625 -21.62 -0.12 -1.53
CA GLY A 625 -21.17 -1.29 -0.78
C GLY A 625 -19.71 -1.12 -0.33
N LYS A 626 -18.83 -2.07 -0.67
CA LYS A 626 -17.37 -1.95 -0.44
C LYS A 626 -16.63 -1.34 -1.64
N SER A 627 -17.27 -1.20 -2.80
CA SER A 627 -16.63 -0.79 -4.06
C SER A 627 -16.60 0.72 -4.25
N LEU A 628 -15.51 1.20 -4.82
CA LEU A 628 -15.23 2.60 -5.14
C LEU A 628 -15.50 2.88 -6.62
N TYR A 629 -16.18 3.97 -6.88
CA TYR A 629 -16.53 4.42 -8.24
C TYR A 629 -16.19 5.89 -8.41
N PRO A 630 -15.79 6.32 -9.63
CA PRO A 630 -15.63 7.73 -9.90
C PRO A 630 -17.00 8.41 -10.03
N THR A 631 -17.09 9.66 -9.58
CA THR A 631 -18.22 10.53 -9.92
C THR A 631 -18.02 11.12 -11.33
N PRO A 632 -19.05 11.71 -11.94
CA PRO A 632 -18.88 12.45 -13.20
C PRO A 632 -17.79 13.55 -13.12
N ASN A 633 -17.64 14.20 -11.94
CA ASN A 633 -16.57 15.18 -11.71
C ASN A 633 -15.19 14.53 -11.70
N GLY A 634 -15.04 13.36 -11.08
CA GLY A 634 -13.78 12.60 -11.09
C GLY A 634 -13.37 12.17 -12.50
N GLU A 635 -14.31 11.61 -13.27
CA GLU A 635 -14.08 11.21 -14.66
C GLU A 635 -13.70 12.40 -15.53
N ARG A 636 -14.41 13.52 -15.37
CA ARG A 636 -14.15 14.75 -16.09
C ARG A 636 -12.76 15.29 -15.79
N LEU A 637 -12.37 15.37 -14.50
CA LEU A 637 -11.04 15.86 -14.12
C LEU A 637 -9.93 15.06 -14.81
N ILE A 638 -9.98 13.73 -14.76
CA ILE A 638 -8.97 12.89 -15.43
C ILE A 638 -8.98 13.05 -16.94
N SER A 639 -10.13 13.30 -17.53
CA SER A 639 -10.25 13.56 -19.00
C SER A 639 -9.68 14.93 -19.40
N LEU A 640 -9.77 15.94 -18.52
CA LEU A 640 -9.24 17.28 -18.77
C LEU A 640 -7.73 17.35 -18.64
N ILE A 641 -7.10 16.53 -17.80
CA ILE A 641 -5.65 16.51 -17.61
C ILE A 641 -4.99 15.95 -18.86
N GLN A 642 -4.21 16.78 -19.56
CA GLN A 642 -3.52 16.43 -20.80
C GLN A 642 -2.22 15.68 -20.52
N SER A 643 -1.42 16.16 -19.57
CA SER A 643 -0.15 15.56 -19.20
C SER A 643 -0.33 14.13 -18.72
N PRO A 644 0.21 13.11 -19.41
CA PRO A 644 0.19 11.72 -18.93
C PRO A 644 0.90 11.59 -17.60
N LEU A 645 1.97 12.35 -17.41
CA LEU A 645 2.81 12.32 -16.21
C LEU A 645 2.04 12.66 -14.93
N LEU A 646 1.13 13.64 -14.99
CA LEU A 646 0.27 14.00 -13.86
C LEU A 646 -0.75 12.90 -13.48
N LYS A 647 -1.05 11.98 -14.40
CA LYS A 647 -2.01 10.88 -14.21
C LYS A 647 -1.35 9.55 -13.88
N SER A 648 -0.04 9.45 -14.08
CA SER A 648 0.71 8.21 -13.87
C SER A 648 1.41 8.17 -12.52
N ALA A 649 1.84 6.98 -12.12
CA ALA A 649 2.71 6.78 -10.97
C ALA A 649 4.14 7.27 -11.20
N GLU A 650 4.54 7.46 -12.48
CA GLU A 650 5.92 7.79 -12.88
C GLU A 650 6.43 9.07 -12.22
N LEU A 651 5.62 10.15 -12.24
CA LEU A 651 6.00 11.40 -11.60
C LEU A 651 6.33 11.21 -10.10
N THR A 652 5.50 10.42 -9.42
CA THR A 652 5.73 10.11 -8.01
C THR A 652 7.03 9.32 -7.85
N GLY A 653 7.26 8.30 -8.70
CA GLY A 653 8.48 7.51 -8.69
C GLY A 653 9.74 8.35 -8.91
N GLN A 654 9.74 9.21 -9.93
CA GLN A 654 10.85 10.12 -10.23
C GLN A 654 11.18 11.05 -9.05
N TRP A 655 10.15 11.61 -8.41
CA TRP A 655 10.37 12.47 -7.25
C TRP A 655 10.88 11.70 -6.04
N GLU A 656 10.30 10.55 -5.73
CA GLU A 656 10.76 9.74 -4.60
C GLU A 656 12.22 9.28 -4.78
N LYS A 657 12.62 8.94 -6.01
CA LYS A 657 14.01 8.63 -6.34
C LYS A 657 14.92 9.81 -6.00
N LYS A 658 14.61 11.00 -6.56
CA LYS A 658 15.42 12.21 -6.34
C LYS A 658 15.44 12.66 -4.87
N LEU A 659 14.32 12.54 -4.17
CA LEU A 659 14.26 12.86 -2.74
C LEU A 659 15.14 11.92 -1.90
N ARG A 660 15.27 10.64 -2.28
CA ARG A 660 16.21 9.72 -1.62
C ARG A 660 17.67 10.04 -1.96
N GLU A 661 17.94 10.42 -3.20
CA GLU A 661 19.28 10.87 -3.61
C GLU A 661 19.70 12.11 -2.82
N ILE A 662 18.77 13.06 -2.58
CA ILE A 662 19.01 14.22 -1.69
C ILE A 662 19.27 13.74 -0.26
N GLU A 663 18.45 12.84 0.28
CA GLU A 663 18.60 12.32 1.65
C GLU A 663 19.94 11.63 1.87
N ARG A 664 20.51 11.00 0.84
CA ARG A 664 21.84 10.38 0.85
C ARG A 664 22.98 11.36 0.57
N GLY A 665 22.68 12.61 0.22
CA GLY A 665 23.67 13.60 -0.20
C GLY A 665 24.23 13.36 -1.61
N GLU A 666 23.55 12.55 -2.43
CA GLU A 666 23.94 12.20 -3.81
C GLU A 666 23.44 13.23 -4.83
N LEU A 667 22.37 13.96 -4.50
CA LEU A 667 21.76 15.00 -5.34
C LEU A 667 21.65 16.31 -4.57
N ASP A 668 22.03 17.42 -5.23
CA ASP A 668 21.83 18.76 -4.67
C ASP A 668 20.35 19.17 -4.69
N ALA A 669 19.84 19.60 -3.52
CA ALA A 669 18.47 20.06 -3.35
C ALA A 669 18.12 21.28 -4.23
N ALA A 670 19.08 22.19 -4.49
CA ALA A 670 18.85 23.36 -5.33
C ALA A 670 18.71 22.98 -6.82
N ALA A 671 19.43 21.97 -7.28
CA ALA A 671 19.28 21.42 -8.63
C ALA A 671 17.87 20.84 -8.82
N PHE A 672 17.39 20.03 -7.86
CA PHE A 672 16.05 19.48 -7.89
C PHE A 672 14.96 20.57 -7.83
N LEU A 673 15.16 21.62 -7.02
CA LEU A 673 14.24 22.76 -6.97
C LEU A 673 14.12 23.45 -8.34
N SER A 674 15.21 23.58 -9.08
CA SER A 674 15.21 24.18 -10.41
C SER A 674 14.39 23.35 -11.40
N GLU A 675 14.51 22.03 -11.34
CA GLU A 675 13.68 21.13 -12.16
C GLU A 675 12.18 21.22 -11.81
N LEU A 676 11.84 21.30 -10.51
CA LEU A 676 10.46 21.47 -10.04
C LEU A 676 9.83 22.76 -10.57
N LYS A 677 10.59 23.86 -10.59
CA LYS A 677 10.15 25.15 -11.16
C LYS A 677 9.90 25.02 -12.66
N GLN A 678 10.86 24.45 -13.40
CA GLN A 678 10.74 24.24 -14.83
C GLN A 678 9.54 23.38 -15.19
N MET A 679 9.36 22.26 -14.51
CA MET A 679 8.19 21.38 -14.71
C MET A 679 6.86 22.12 -14.46
N THR A 680 6.82 22.98 -13.43
CA THR A 680 5.62 23.78 -13.14
C THR A 680 5.33 24.77 -14.27
N GLU A 681 6.34 25.43 -14.82
CA GLU A 681 6.22 26.32 -15.98
C GLU A 681 5.69 25.59 -17.21
N ASP A 682 6.24 24.40 -17.50
CA ASP A 682 5.85 23.61 -18.65
C ASP A 682 4.41 23.12 -18.56
N VAL A 683 3.99 22.60 -17.40
CA VAL A 683 2.59 22.17 -17.19
C VAL A 683 1.62 23.36 -17.31
N VAL A 684 1.93 24.51 -16.70
CA VAL A 684 1.08 25.70 -16.83
C VAL A 684 1.01 26.20 -18.27
N ARG A 685 2.12 26.18 -19.00
CA ARG A 685 2.18 26.55 -20.42
C ARG A 685 1.32 25.61 -21.26
N GLU A 686 1.44 24.31 -21.05
CA GLU A 686 0.59 23.30 -21.72
C GLU A 686 -0.89 23.58 -21.47
N VAL A 687 -1.29 23.82 -20.23
CA VAL A 687 -2.68 24.16 -19.87
C VAL A 687 -3.12 25.43 -20.57
N LYS A 688 -2.32 26.50 -20.58
CA LYS A 688 -2.67 27.77 -21.25
C LYS A 688 -2.92 27.59 -22.74
N LEU A 689 -2.07 26.85 -23.41
CA LEU A 689 -2.10 26.63 -24.86
C LEU A 689 -3.14 25.61 -25.33
N SER A 690 -3.49 24.65 -24.47
CA SER A 690 -4.41 23.56 -24.80
C SER A 690 -5.81 24.06 -25.14
N LYS A 691 -6.39 23.58 -26.21
CA LYS A 691 -7.82 23.73 -26.54
C LYS A 691 -8.71 22.67 -25.93
N ALA A 692 -8.13 21.60 -25.36
CA ALA A 692 -8.89 20.52 -24.75
C ALA A 692 -9.75 21.01 -23.59
N GLY A 693 -10.94 20.42 -23.44
CA GLY A 693 -11.92 20.79 -22.41
C GLY A 693 -12.76 22.01 -22.71
N MET A 694 -12.46 22.77 -23.76
CA MET A 694 -13.37 23.83 -24.25
C MET A 694 -14.64 23.21 -24.84
N VAL A 695 -15.74 23.95 -24.79
CA VAL A 695 -16.99 23.53 -25.46
C VAL A 695 -16.75 23.42 -26.97
N CYS A 696 -17.23 22.35 -27.56
CA CYS A 696 -17.10 22.14 -28.99
C CYS A 696 -17.79 23.26 -29.79
N PRO A 697 -17.10 23.96 -30.71
CA PRO A 697 -17.69 25.07 -31.47
C PRO A 697 -18.77 24.60 -32.43
N ILE A 698 -18.74 23.33 -32.87
CA ILE A 698 -19.72 22.78 -33.83
C ILE A 698 -21.01 22.35 -33.11
N CYS A 699 -20.95 21.36 -32.21
CA CYS A 699 -22.18 20.84 -31.56
C CYS A 699 -22.60 21.60 -30.30
N ARG A 700 -21.76 22.43 -29.73
CA ARG A 700 -21.97 23.20 -28.49
C ARG A 700 -22.43 22.40 -27.29
N GLN A 701 -22.41 21.06 -27.36
CA GLN A 701 -22.83 20.13 -26.32
C GLN A 701 -21.69 19.22 -25.85
N GLY A 702 -20.71 18.94 -26.71
CA GLY A 702 -19.52 18.18 -26.39
C GLY A 702 -18.34 19.08 -26.01
N TYR A 703 -17.25 18.46 -25.59
CA TYR A 703 -15.99 19.14 -25.27
C TYR A 703 -14.91 18.72 -26.26
N ILE A 704 -13.94 19.59 -26.48
CA ILE A 704 -12.75 19.30 -27.28
C ILE A 704 -11.86 18.35 -26.48
N LEU A 705 -11.50 17.23 -27.10
CA LEU A 705 -10.55 16.25 -26.56
C LEU A 705 -9.27 16.27 -27.40
N LYS A 706 -8.12 16.14 -26.74
CA LYS A 706 -6.83 15.98 -27.42
C LYS A 706 -6.66 14.49 -27.75
N GLY A 707 -6.65 14.17 -29.05
CA GLY A 707 -6.31 12.85 -29.58
C GLY A 707 -4.80 12.69 -29.80
N LYS A 708 -4.39 11.61 -30.49
CA LYS A 708 -2.97 11.36 -30.83
C LYS A 708 -2.44 12.34 -31.87
N ALA A 709 -3.26 12.76 -32.83
CA ALA A 709 -2.86 13.58 -33.98
C ALA A 709 -3.71 14.84 -34.17
N ALA A 710 -4.80 15.02 -33.43
CA ALA A 710 -5.71 16.13 -33.60
C ALA A 710 -6.59 16.33 -32.38
N TYR A 711 -7.15 17.54 -32.21
CA TYR A 711 -8.28 17.78 -31.35
C TYR A 711 -9.57 17.23 -32.00
N GLY A 712 -10.48 16.63 -31.19
CA GLY A 712 -11.77 16.13 -31.64
C GLY A 712 -12.87 16.40 -30.62
N CYS A 713 -14.14 16.27 -31.01
CA CYS A 713 -15.25 16.44 -30.09
C CYS A 713 -15.49 15.16 -29.27
N SER A 714 -15.82 15.26 -27.97
CA SER A 714 -16.21 14.13 -27.12
C SER A 714 -17.44 13.38 -27.65
N ARG A 715 -18.30 14.05 -28.41
CA ARG A 715 -19.50 13.49 -29.04
C ARG A 715 -19.29 13.07 -30.49
N TRP A 716 -18.08 12.72 -30.89
CA TRP A 716 -17.79 12.27 -32.25
C TRP A 716 -18.56 10.99 -32.62
N ARG A 717 -18.80 10.10 -31.67
CA ARG A 717 -19.62 8.90 -31.85
C ARG A 717 -21.12 9.20 -32.04
N GLU A 718 -21.56 10.37 -31.59
CA GLU A 718 -22.91 10.88 -31.75
C GLU A 718 -23.05 11.81 -32.98
N GLY A 719 -22.06 11.76 -33.89
CA GLY A 719 -22.09 12.44 -35.17
C GLY A 719 -21.45 13.82 -35.22
N CYS A 720 -20.78 14.29 -34.14
CA CYS A 720 -20.09 15.59 -34.23
C CYS A 720 -18.77 15.47 -35.01
N THR A 721 -18.63 16.29 -36.02
CA THR A 721 -17.51 16.26 -36.99
C THR A 721 -16.33 17.16 -36.60
N TYR A 722 -16.34 17.83 -35.42
CA TYR A 722 -15.23 18.71 -35.04
C TYR A 722 -13.91 17.92 -34.97
N ARG A 723 -12.96 18.36 -35.82
CA ARG A 723 -11.58 17.88 -35.83
C ARG A 723 -10.66 19.04 -36.21
N GLU A 724 -9.59 19.22 -35.46
CA GLU A 724 -8.57 20.23 -35.69
C GLU A 724 -7.19 19.60 -35.46
N ALA A 725 -6.30 19.68 -36.43
CA ALA A 725 -4.92 19.21 -36.29
C ALA A 725 -4.14 20.04 -35.26
N PHE A 726 -3.08 19.46 -34.68
CA PHE A 726 -2.19 20.17 -33.76
C PHE A 726 -1.38 21.25 -34.46
#